data_1cd67aaf47bb7921fb1fb6fac9bc0281
#
_entry.id   1cd67aaf47bb7921fb1fb6fac9bc0281
#
_cell.length_a   1.000
_cell.length_b   1.000
_cell.length_c   1.000
_cell.angle_alpha   90.00
_cell.angle_beta   90.00
_cell.angle_gamma   90.00
#
_symmetry.space_group_name_H-M   'P 1'
#
loop_
_entity.id
_entity.type
_entity.pdbx_description
1 polymer ?
#
loop_
_entity_poly.entity_id
_entity_poly.type
_entity_poly.pdbx_seq_one_letter_code
_entity_poly.pdbx_strand_id
1 'polypeptide(L)'
;MRKLVIFVAAFSLSTLLSVYLLSSLAVVISACVCAIGSIGFLFFKGKQRSRYFISCIGLAVGFIYFFVYSSVFVYPAQKLVGVEKYSTATIISFPEDNFADAMLDCEDGPDVHISLLCPDGFPEGTEPGDIISANMTFSESTRYHTGVKLYARAEDIIFSKGNGGIQYFGAITAERIKSITKDIFPDDTYPLAKALIIGDKAEFYEDAILDFSFKAAGLSHIVAVSGMHLSFILALPALFIKNRKRFSLAAIPLILFFMAVCGFSPSVCRAGIMHLCICAANLFNREPDDYTSLFTSVFIILLFNPYASASVSLQLSFSSVLGIIMFTERISKVLLKPAKSFPAVIAYIYRAVISIFTVSVAALIFTTPLCALYFGQVSVIAPIVSIFVLSILSFAFCLCILSCVAGMIIIPAGVSAAGISSVLLRYIMGVAETASKLNIASIYTSNHAAVIWLVGTYLIFIVVFLLKKPAKSYIIPICISIAGFCIMMVLPKLTHSDTSMQTTVLDVGQGQCIIVTSNDMTAVIDCGSSSGEYAGEIAADYLHSRNIDSIDVIILTHYHADHVNGVEYLFKAFDVDVLIAPPQEDYTSYDDKIISAAERRESEILYIESDFEIEMGNAVLSIYQPLFPTGENERCAAVLCTENNYDILVTGDMPAYCELLLLEHANLPDIEVLIAGHHGSSGSSCKTLLTTLKPETAVISVGANSYGHPSDDTLERFSEYGISVFRTDLIGHITLN
;
A
#
# COMPACT_ATOMS: atom_id res chain seq x y z
N MET A 1 -22.04 23.55 -14.75
CA MET A 1 -21.06 22.51 -15.15
C MET A 1 -20.83 22.60 -16.64
N ARG A 2 -19.58 22.64 -17.10
CA ARG A 2 -19.22 22.69 -18.54
C ARG A 2 -19.56 21.36 -19.20
N LYS A 3 -19.87 21.37 -20.50
CA LYS A 3 -20.26 20.16 -21.25
C LYS A 3 -19.18 19.10 -21.25
N LEU A 4 -17.90 19.52 -21.38
CA LEU A 4 -16.73 18.62 -21.33
C LEU A 4 -16.65 17.87 -19.99
N VAL A 5 -16.79 18.56 -18.87
CA VAL A 5 -16.75 17.97 -17.53
C VAL A 5 -17.79 16.87 -17.35
N ILE A 6 -19.03 17.09 -17.87
CA ILE A 6 -20.10 16.11 -17.80
C ILE A 6 -19.78 14.88 -18.66
N PHE A 7 -19.28 15.12 -19.88
CA PHE A 7 -18.87 14.04 -20.79
C PHE A 7 -17.76 13.18 -20.18
N VAL A 8 -16.68 13.81 -19.72
CA VAL A 8 -15.52 13.08 -19.18
C VAL A 8 -15.88 12.36 -17.88
N ALA A 9 -16.69 12.97 -17.00
CA ALA A 9 -17.16 12.29 -15.80
C ALA A 9 -17.95 11.01 -16.13
N ALA A 10 -18.82 11.08 -17.12
CA ALA A 10 -19.58 9.92 -17.59
C ALA A 10 -18.67 8.87 -18.25
N PHE A 11 -17.74 9.29 -19.10
CA PHE A 11 -16.73 8.44 -19.73
C PHE A 11 -15.87 7.71 -18.68
N SER A 12 -15.36 8.44 -17.70
CA SER A 12 -14.54 7.84 -16.62
C SER A 12 -15.34 6.86 -15.76
N LEU A 13 -16.62 7.15 -15.51
CA LEU A 13 -17.49 6.24 -14.78
C LEU A 13 -17.73 4.94 -15.55
N SER A 14 -17.95 5.01 -16.86
CA SER A 14 -18.14 3.79 -17.66
C SER A 14 -16.87 2.94 -17.76
N THR A 15 -15.67 3.54 -17.89
CA THR A 15 -14.41 2.79 -17.85
C THR A 15 -14.19 2.13 -16.49
N LEU A 16 -14.48 2.82 -15.39
CA LEU A 16 -14.38 2.27 -14.05
C LEU A 16 -15.32 1.07 -13.85
N LEU A 17 -16.59 1.23 -14.24
CA LEU A 17 -17.58 0.13 -14.16
C LEU A 17 -17.16 -1.07 -15.01
N SER A 18 -16.56 -0.82 -16.19
CA SER A 18 -16.09 -1.89 -17.07
C SER A 18 -14.95 -2.71 -16.45
N VAL A 19 -14.06 -2.05 -15.70
CA VAL A 19 -12.92 -2.75 -15.06
C VAL A 19 -13.39 -3.60 -13.89
N TYR A 20 -14.30 -3.09 -13.04
CA TYR A 20 -14.62 -3.76 -11.78
C TYR A 20 -15.83 -4.68 -11.81
N LEU A 21 -16.83 -4.39 -12.65
CA LEU A 21 -18.16 -4.98 -12.48
C LEU A 21 -18.71 -5.69 -13.72
N LEU A 22 -18.13 -5.49 -14.92
CA LEU A 22 -18.79 -5.91 -16.14
C LEU A 22 -17.95 -6.93 -16.93
N SER A 23 -18.57 -8.03 -17.34
CA SER A 23 -18.02 -8.91 -18.37
C SER A 23 -18.05 -8.24 -19.74
N SER A 24 -17.25 -8.72 -20.70
CA SER A 24 -17.16 -8.16 -22.06
C SER A 24 -18.51 -7.99 -22.73
N LEU A 25 -19.43 -8.98 -22.58
CA LEU A 25 -20.77 -8.91 -23.10
C LEU A 25 -21.60 -7.84 -22.41
N ALA A 26 -21.49 -7.72 -21.10
CA ALA A 26 -22.22 -6.71 -20.32
C ALA A 26 -21.76 -5.29 -20.67
N VAL A 27 -20.50 -5.07 -21.00
CA VAL A 27 -19.97 -3.78 -21.47
C VAL A 27 -20.66 -3.38 -22.78
N VAL A 28 -20.77 -4.29 -23.75
CA VAL A 28 -21.46 -4.00 -25.04
C VAL A 28 -22.94 -3.71 -24.82
N ILE A 29 -23.62 -4.52 -24.01
CA ILE A 29 -25.04 -4.30 -23.68
C ILE A 29 -25.22 -2.94 -23.01
N SER A 30 -24.37 -2.58 -22.04
CA SER A 30 -24.42 -1.30 -21.35
C SER A 30 -24.20 -0.11 -22.30
N ALA A 31 -23.31 -0.25 -23.27
CA ALA A 31 -23.11 0.75 -24.32
C ALA A 31 -24.39 0.96 -25.14
N CYS A 32 -25.04 -0.12 -25.59
CA CYS A 32 -26.29 -0.06 -26.33
C CYS A 32 -27.41 0.57 -25.51
N VAL A 33 -27.57 0.17 -24.25
CA VAL A 33 -28.57 0.73 -23.32
C VAL A 33 -28.36 2.24 -23.13
N CYS A 34 -27.13 2.68 -22.93
CA CYS A 34 -26.80 4.11 -22.79
C CYS A 34 -27.04 4.89 -24.08
N ALA A 35 -26.70 4.29 -25.25
CA ALA A 35 -26.95 4.91 -26.55
C ALA A 35 -28.43 5.07 -26.81
N ILE A 36 -29.25 4.05 -26.59
CA ILE A 36 -30.71 4.10 -26.69
C ILE A 36 -31.29 5.06 -25.64
N GLY A 37 -30.81 4.98 -24.40
CA GLY A 37 -31.22 5.87 -23.30
C GLY A 37 -30.95 7.33 -23.59
N SER A 38 -29.97 7.64 -24.46
CA SER A 38 -29.71 9.02 -24.89
C SER A 38 -30.95 9.68 -25.55
N ILE A 39 -31.83 8.88 -26.20
CA ILE A 39 -33.08 9.36 -26.78
C ILE A 39 -34.00 9.96 -25.72
N GLY A 40 -33.87 9.54 -24.47
CA GLY A 40 -34.62 10.09 -23.32
C GLY A 40 -34.41 11.61 -23.13
N PHE A 41 -33.43 12.24 -23.83
CA PHE A 41 -33.27 13.69 -23.82
C PHE A 41 -34.54 14.42 -24.27
N LEU A 42 -35.43 13.77 -25.02
CA LEU A 42 -36.71 14.34 -25.48
C LEU A 42 -37.64 14.68 -24.34
N PHE A 43 -37.55 13.98 -23.21
CA PHE A 43 -38.35 14.20 -22.00
C PHE A 43 -37.89 15.38 -21.14
N PHE A 44 -36.67 15.90 -21.38
CA PHE A 44 -36.11 17.00 -20.60
C PHE A 44 -36.17 18.34 -21.36
N LYS A 45 -36.14 19.46 -20.63
CA LYS A 45 -36.17 20.82 -21.19
C LYS A 45 -34.90 21.62 -20.81
N GLY A 46 -34.54 22.58 -21.65
CA GLY A 46 -33.50 23.55 -21.39
C GLY A 46 -32.13 22.91 -21.10
N LYS A 47 -31.42 23.40 -20.08
CA LYS A 47 -30.06 22.94 -19.71
C LYS A 47 -30.01 21.48 -19.25
N GLN A 48 -31.08 20.94 -18.68
CA GLN A 48 -31.16 19.55 -18.25
C GLN A 48 -31.12 18.57 -19.43
N ARG A 49 -31.83 18.91 -20.53
CA ARG A 49 -31.81 18.16 -21.79
C ARG A 49 -30.40 17.92 -22.31
N SER A 50 -29.60 18.99 -22.41
CA SER A 50 -28.23 18.89 -22.90
C SER A 50 -27.31 18.10 -21.95
N ARG A 51 -27.51 18.26 -20.63
CA ARG A 51 -26.69 17.52 -19.64
C ARG A 51 -26.97 16.02 -19.68
N TYR A 52 -28.25 15.64 -19.70
CA TYR A 52 -28.65 14.23 -19.80
C TYR A 52 -28.07 13.57 -21.05
N PHE A 53 -28.30 14.20 -22.22
CA PHE A 53 -27.77 13.71 -23.49
C PHE A 53 -26.26 13.51 -23.49
N ILE A 54 -25.50 14.50 -23.01
CA ILE A 54 -24.01 14.41 -22.93
C ILE A 54 -23.58 13.31 -21.97
N SER A 55 -24.29 13.12 -20.84
CA SER A 55 -23.95 12.02 -19.91
C SER A 55 -24.16 10.65 -20.55
N CYS A 56 -25.29 10.43 -21.22
CA CYS A 56 -25.56 9.15 -21.90
C CYS A 56 -24.54 8.86 -23.02
N ILE A 57 -24.21 9.87 -23.81
CA ILE A 57 -23.17 9.72 -24.85
C ILE A 57 -21.80 9.45 -24.23
N GLY A 58 -21.44 10.16 -23.15
CA GLY A 58 -20.17 9.92 -22.45
C GLY A 58 -20.06 8.50 -21.94
N LEU A 59 -21.14 7.96 -21.33
CA LEU A 59 -21.19 6.57 -20.89
C LEU A 59 -21.04 5.59 -22.06
N ALA A 60 -21.86 5.78 -23.12
CA ALA A 60 -21.82 4.89 -24.28
C ALA A 60 -20.44 4.86 -24.95
N VAL A 61 -19.85 6.04 -25.17
CA VAL A 61 -18.51 6.16 -25.78
C VAL A 61 -17.45 5.51 -24.89
N GLY A 62 -17.52 5.66 -23.56
CA GLY A 62 -16.55 5.04 -22.67
C GLY A 62 -16.66 3.51 -22.64
N PHE A 63 -17.86 2.94 -22.66
CA PHE A 63 -18.05 1.49 -22.77
C PHE A 63 -17.53 0.95 -24.11
N ILE A 64 -17.85 1.61 -25.23
CA ILE A 64 -17.36 1.21 -26.56
C ILE A 64 -15.83 1.31 -26.62
N TYR A 65 -15.27 2.42 -26.12
CA TYR A 65 -13.84 2.62 -26.09
C TYR A 65 -13.12 1.54 -25.29
N PHE A 66 -13.62 1.23 -24.09
CA PHE A 66 -13.07 0.17 -23.25
C PHE A 66 -13.09 -1.20 -23.96
N PHE A 67 -14.21 -1.54 -24.58
CA PHE A 67 -14.35 -2.80 -25.33
C PHE A 67 -13.36 -2.88 -26.51
N VAL A 68 -13.25 -1.81 -27.29
CA VAL A 68 -12.31 -1.75 -28.45
C VAL A 68 -10.87 -1.84 -27.97
N TYR A 69 -10.51 -1.09 -26.92
CA TYR A 69 -9.16 -1.15 -26.36
C TYR A 69 -8.82 -2.54 -25.86
N SER A 70 -9.69 -3.16 -25.10
CA SER A 70 -9.49 -4.51 -24.58
C SER A 70 -9.37 -5.54 -25.71
N SER A 71 -10.20 -5.41 -26.75
CA SER A 71 -10.18 -6.31 -27.91
C SER A 71 -8.89 -6.21 -28.74
N VAL A 72 -8.31 -5.01 -28.81
CA VAL A 72 -7.11 -4.77 -29.63
C VAL A 72 -5.82 -5.02 -28.85
N PHE A 73 -5.78 -4.63 -27.57
CA PHE A 73 -4.52 -4.60 -26.82
C PHE A 73 -4.43 -5.62 -25.66
N VAL A 74 -5.56 -6.14 -25.16
CA VAL A 74 -5.54 -7.01 -23.98
C VAL A 74 -5.87 -8.46 -24.33
N TYR A 75 -6.95 -8.71 -25.04
CA TYR A 75 -7.35 -10.09 -25.40
C TYR A 75 -6.33 -10.83 -26.26
N PRO A 76 -5.61 -10.18 -27.23
CA PRO A 76 -4.53 -10.85 -27.93
C PRO A 76 -3.38 -11.26 -27.02
N ALA A 77 -3.02 -10.40 -26.04
CA ALA A 77 -2.01 -10.72 -25.04
C ALA A 77 -2.44 -11.88 -24.12
N GLN A 78 -3.69 -11.89 -23.66
CA GLN A 78 -4.23 -12.97 -22.82
C GLN A 78 -4.18 -14.36 -23.49
N LYS A 79 -4.20 -14.45 -24.82
CA LYS A 79 -4.03 -15.72 -25.54
C LYS A 79 -2.66 -16.36 -25.37
N LEU A 80 -1.66 -15.60 -24.95
CA LEU A 80 -0.32 -16.10 -24.66
C LEU A 80 -0.21 -16.72 -23.27
N VAL A 81 -1.18 -16.49 -22.39
CA VAL A 81 -1.16 -17.05 -21.01
C VAL A 81 -1.11 -18.57 -21.05
N GLY A 82 -0.14 -19.14 -20.32
CA GLY A 82 0.12 -20.59 -20.29
C GLY A 82 0.86 -21.13 -21.51
N VAL A 83 1.30 -20.29 -22.43
CA VAL A 83 2.07 -20.67 -23.61
C VAL A 83 3.55 -20.41 -23.35
N GLU A 84 4.39 -21.40 -23.69
CA GLU A 84 5.84 -21.23 -23.78
C GLU A 84 6.22 -20.94 -25.23
N LYS A 85 6.91 -19.82 -25.45
CA LYS A 85 7.30 -19.40 -26.80
C LYS A 85 8.66 -18.69 -26.76
N TYR A 86 9.53 -19.03 -27.72
CA TYR A 86 10.73 -18.22 -27.95
C TYR A 86 10.32 -16.84 -28.47
N SER A 87 10.69 -15.81 -27.74
CA SER A 87 10.22 -14.44 -27.97
C SER A 87 11.32 -13.42 -27.72
N THR A 88 11.17 -12.26 -28.34
CA THR A 88 12.10 -11.13 -28.17
C THR A 88 11.38 -9.99 -27.45
N ALA A 89 12.04 -9.40 -26.46
CA ALA A 89 11.53 -8.26 -25.72
C ALA A 89 12.61 -7.16 -25.60
N THR A 90 12.18 -5.91 -25.73
CA THR A 90 13.04 -4.73 -25.54
C THR A 90 12.83 -4.19 -24.13
N ILE A 91 13.89 -4.08 -23.37
CA ILE A 91 13.89 -3.56 -21.99
C ILE A 91 13.49 -2.08 -21.97
N ILE A 92 12.59 -1.70 -21.07
CA ILE A 92 12.10 -0.32 -20.92
C ILE A 92 12.60 0.32 -19.62
N SER A 93 12.68 -0.45 -18.53
CA SER A 93 13.19 0.01 -17.25
C SER A 93 14.54 -0.63 -16.92
N PHE A 94 15.30 -0.02 -16.02
CA PHE A 94 16.44 -0.73 -15.43
C PHE A 94 15.93 -1.94 -14.64
N PRO A 95 16.66 -3.07 -14.68
CA PRO A 95 16.35 -4.21 -13.83
C PRO A 95 16.43 -3.84 -12.35
N GLU A 96 15.41 -4.26 -11.58
CA GLU A 96 15.42 -4.22 -10.13
C GLU A 96 15.26 -5.67 -9.63
N ASP A 97 16.24 -6.13 -8.86
CA ASP A 97 16.39 -7.56 -8.53
C ASP A 97 16.39 -8.40 -9.82
N ASN A 98 15.41 -9.29 -9.95
CA ASN A 98 15.26 -10.16 -11.12
C ASN A 98 14.13 -9.72 -12.05
N PHE A 99 13.59 -8.50 -11.92
CA PHE A 99 12.47 -7.99 -12.71
C PHE A 99 12.86 -6.77 -13.54
N ALA A 100 12.32 -6.67 -14.75
CA ALA A 100 12.34 -5.45 -15.56
C ALA A 100 11.07 -5.31 -16.38
N ASP A 101 10.60 -4.09 -16.59
CA ASP A 101 9.54 -3.85 -17.55
C ASP A 101 10.13 -3.88 -18.97
N ALA A 102 9.43 -4.55 -19.90
CA ALA A 102 9.87 -4.73 -21.27
C ALA A 102 8.69 -4.65 -22.28
N MET A 103 9.00 -4.36 -23.52
CA MET A 103 8.06 -4.47 -24.65
C MET A 103 8.32 -5.75 -25.40
N LEU A 104 7.35 -6.67 -25.38
CA LEU A 104 7.34 -7.90 -26.16
C LEU A 104 7.04 -7.57 -27.62
N ASP A 105 7.91 -7.98 -28.52
CA ASP A 105 7.71 -7.87 -29.96
C ASP A 105 6.72 -8.95 -30.43
N CYS A 106 5.61 -8.52 -31.03
CA CYS A 106 4.54 -9.41 -31.49
C CYS A 106 4.44 -9.36 -33.01
N GLU A 107 4.77 -10.45 -33.70
CA GLU A 107 4.75 -10.55 -35.17
C GLU A 107 3.38 -10.22 -35.78
N ASP A 108 2.26 -10.60 -35.08
CA ASP A 108 0.90 -10.48 -35.61
C ASP A 108 0.04 -9.47 -34.80
N GLY A 109 0.63 -8.42 -34.20
CA GLY A 109 -0.14 -7.47 -33.38
C GLY A 109 0.67 -6.32 -32.83
N PRO A 110 0.05 -5.45 -32.03
CA PRO A 110 0.80 -4.39 -31.35
C PRO A 110 1.70 -4.99 -30.28
N ASP A 111 2.86 -4.36 -30.05
CA ASP A 111 3.78 -4.73 -28.99
C ASP A 111 3.07 -4.71 -27.62
N VAL A 112 3.43 -5.66 -26.79
CA VAL A 112 2.79 -5.89 -25.48
C VAL A 112 3.75 -5.49 -24.38
N HIS A 113 3.30 -4.60 -23.50
CA HIS A 113 4.04 -4.26 -22.29
C HIS A 113 3.96 -5.43 -21.30
N ILE A 114 5.11 -5.98 -20.94
CA ILE A 114 5.26 -7.11 -20.01
C ILE A 114 6.16 -6.73 -18.84
N SER A 115 6.00 -7.43 -17.72
CA SER A 115 6.98 -7.45 -16.65
C SER A 115 7.75 -8.77 -16.77
N LEU A 116 9.05 -8.68 -17.05
CA LEU A 116 9.93 -9.79 -17.36
C LEU A 116 10.70 -10.20 -16.10
N LEU A 117 10.58 -11.47 -15.72
CA LEU A 117 11.35 -12.10 -14.65
C LEU A 117 12.49 -12.92 -15.28
N CYS A 118 13.71 -12.66 -14.88
CA CYS A 118 14.89 -13.46 -15.20
C CYS A 118 15.38 -14.14 -13.90
N PRO A 119 15.09 -15.43 -13.67
CA PRO A 119 15.41 -16.10 -12.40
C PRO A 119 16.91 -16.10 -12.07
N ASP A 120 17.76 -16.22 -13.10
CA ASP A 120 19.23 -16.21 -12.96
C ASP A 120 19.82 -14.78 -12.97
N GLY A 121 18.96 -13.76 -12.88
CA GLY A 121 19.33 -12.35 -12.97
C GLY A 121 19.48 -11.87 -14.42
N PHE A 122 19.53 -10.54 -14.56
CA PHE A 122 19.82 -9.90 -15.85
C PHE A 122 21.32 -9.83 -16.08
N PRO A 123 21.80 -9.91 -17.36
CA PRO A 123 23.19 -9.69 -17.68
C PRO A 123 23.72 -8.36 -17.14
N GLU A 124 24.96 -8.34 -16.64
CA GLU A 124 25.57 -7.12 -16.12
C GLU A 124 25.56 -5.99 -17.15
N GLY A 125 25.17 -4.79 -16.73
CA GLY A 125 25.10 -3.62 -17.59
C GLY A 125 23.89 -3.60 -18.55
N THR A 126 22.81 -4.31 -18.23
CA THR A 126 21.54 -4.21 -18.95
C THR A 126 20.93 -2.81 -18.75
N GLU A 127 20.63 -2.15 -19.86
CA GLU A 127 20.07 -0.79 -19.91
C GLU A 127 18.75 -0.74 -20.70
N PRO A 128 17.88 0.24 -20.43
CA PRO A 128 16.70 0.47 -21.26
C PRO A 128 17.04 0.67 -22.73
N GLY A 129 16.38 -0.10 -23.60
CA GLY A 129 16.67 -0.20 -25.03
C GLY A 129 17.40 -1.47 -25.43
N ASP A 130 17.97 -2.23 -24.49
CA ASP A 130 18.58 -3.52 -24.77
C ASP A 130 17.53 -4.59 -25.08
N ILE A 131 17.93 -5.62 -25.81
CA ILE A 131 17.04 -6.64 -26.34
C ILE A 131 17.38 -7.98 -25.71
N ILE A 132 16.34 -8.65 -25.18
CA ILE A 132 16.43 -10.00 -24.62
C ILE A 132 15.60 -10.92 -25.53
N SER A 133 16.23 -12.00 -26.00
CA SER A 133 15.56 -13.11 -26.68
C SER A 133 15.69 -14.36 -25.82
N ALA A 134 14.58 -15.00 -25.49
CA ALA A 134 14.54 -16.09 -24.54
C ALA A 134 13.33 -17.00 -24.78
N ASN A 135 13.36 -18.20 -24.22
CA ASN A 135 12.15 -18.99 -24.02
C ASN A 135 11.33 -18.32 -22.90
N MET A 136 10.14 -17.80 -23.22
CA MET A 136 9.31 -17.07 -22.28
C MET A 136 8.04 -17.85 -22.00
N THR A 137 7.75 -18.05 -20.70
CA THR A 137 6.47 -18.55 -20.21
C THR A 137 5.64 -17.38 -19.73
N PHE A 138 4.41 -17.24 -20.25
CA PHE A 138 3.55 -16.10 -19.95
C PHE A 138 2.47 -16.44 -18.94
N SER A 139 2.26 -15.53 -17.98
CA SER A 139 1.18 -15.58 -17.00
C SER A 139 0.35 -14.30 -16.99
N GLU A 140 -0.84 -14.36 -16.42
CA GLU A 140 -1.77 -13.21 -16.40
C GLU A 140 -1.25 -12.10 -15.48
N SER A 141 -1.31 -10.86 -15.96
CA SER A 141 -0.93 -9.69 -15.16
C SER A 141 -2.09 -9.23 -14.27
N THR A 142 -1.77 -8.85 -13.04
CA THR A 142 -2.67 -8.09 -12.17
C THR A 142 -2.50 -6.57 -12.34
N ARG A 143 -1.47 -6.13 -13.08
CA ARG A 143 -1.05 -4.73 -13.19
C ARG A 143 -1.54 -4.01 -14.46
N TYR A 144 -2.70 -4.37 -15.01
CA TYR A 144 -3.28 -3.70 -16.21
C TYR A 144 -3.38 -2.17 -16.07
N HIS A 145 -3.61 -1.68 -14.88
CA HIS A 145 -3.72 -0.25 -14.59
C HIS A 145 -2.40 0.52 -14.79
N THR A 146 -1.24 -0.13 -14.72
CA THR A 146 0.07 0.46 -15.04
C THR A 146 0.43 0.32 -16.52
N GLY A 147 -0.31 -0.49 -17.28
CA GLY A 147 -0.07 -0.81 -18.68
C GLY A 147 0.55 -2.19 -18.91
N VAL A 148 1.08 -2.85 -17.87
CA VAL A 148 1.60 -4.23 -17.92
C VAL A 148 0.46 -5.20 -18.18
N LYS A 149 0.56 -6.00 -19.26
CA LYS A 149 -0.51 -6.89 -19.70
C LYS A 149 -0.25 -8.35 -19.38
N LEU A 150 1.02 -8.74 -19.30
CA LEU A 150 1.47 -10.08 -18.97
C LEU A 150 2.68 -10.03 -18.06
N TYR A 151 2.82 -11.06 -17.23
CA TYR A 151 4.10 -11.42 -16.63
C TYR A 151 4.76 -12.46 -17.54
N ALA A 152 6.07 -12.35 -17.72
CA ALA A 152 6.86 -13.30 -18.49
C ALA A 152 8.06 -13.78 -17.67
N ARG A 153 8.27 -15.09 -17.62
CA ARG A 153 9.47 -15.71 -17.06
C ARG A 153 10.37 -16.12 -18.21
N ALA A 154 11.61 -15.63 -18.25
CA ALA A 154 12.58 -15.91 -19.29
C ALA A 154 13.58 -16.97 -18.84
N GLU A 155 13.83 -17.95 -19.68
CA GLU A 155 14.86 -18.98 -19.54
C GLU A 155 15.71 -18.99 -20.81
N ASP A 156 16.98 -19.42 -20.72
CA ASP A 156 17.94 -19.46 -21.85
C ASP A 156 18.12 -18.09 -22.53
N ILE A 157 18.52 -17.09 -21.77
CA ILE A 157 18.56 -15.69 -22.21
C ILE A 157 19.71 -15.46 -23.21
N ILE A 158 19.35 -14.92 -24.38
CA ILE A 158 20.28 -14.34 -25.35
C ILE A 158 20.16 -12.82 -25.27
N PHE A 159 21.25 -12.19 -24.85
CA PHE A 159 21.31 -10.73 -24.70
C PHE A 159 21.94 -10.07 -25.93
N SER A 160 21.35 -8.96 -26.38
CA SER A 160 21.94 -8.11 -27.39
C SER A 160 21.80 -6.64 -27.01
N LYS A 161 22.88 -5.88 -27.18
CA LYS A 161 22.87 -4.42 -26.96
C LYS A 161 21.94 -3.77 -27.98
N GLY A 162 20.98 -3.01 -27.49
CA GLY A 162 20.05 -2.27 -28.31
C GLY A 162 20.53 -0.85 -28.65
N ASN A 163 19.76 -0.18 -29.48
CA ASN A 163 20.01 1.24 -29.78
C ASN A 163 19.30 2.09 -28.73
N GLY A 164 20.04 2.71 -27.82
CA GLY A 164 19.51 3.71 -26.91
C GLY A 164 18.78 4.82 -27.65
N GLY A 165 17.54 5.10 -27.31
CA GLY A 165 16.72 6.13 -27.93
C GLY A 165 16.33 7.24 -26.97
N ILE A 166 15.90 8.38 -27.50
CA ILE A 166 15.42 9.51 -26.68
C ILE A 166 14.25 9.12 -25.76
N GLN A 167 13.52 8.06 -26.10
CA GLN A 167 12.43 7.52 -25.31
C GLN A 167 12.89 6.98 -23.95
N TYR A 168 14.13 6.53 -23.81
CA TYR A 168 14.70 6.01 -22.56
C TYR A 168 15.41 7.08 -21.74
N PHE A 169 15.51 8.31 -22.26
CA PHE A 169 16.22 9.42 -21.60
C PHE A 169 15.71 9.68 -20.18
N GLY A 170 14.40 9.53 -19.94
CA GLY A 170 13.78 9.67 -18.63
C GLY A 170 14.31 8.62 -17.64
N ALA A 171 14.27 7.34 -18.01
CA ALA A 171 14.73 6.22 -17.19
C ALA A 171 16.24 6.32 -16.90
N ILE A 172 17.06 6.61 -17.93
CA ILE A 172 18.52 6.78 -17.77
C ILE A 172 18.83 7.95 -16.81
N THR A 173 18.07 9.06 -16.92
CA THR A 173 18.25 10.20 -16.04
C THR A 173 17.82 9.87 -14.60
N ALA A 174 16.72 9.14 -14.42
CA ALA A 174 16.25 8.71 -13.10
C ALA A 174 17.29 7.83 -12.41
N GLU A 175 17.86 6.85 -13.13
CA GLU A 175 18.90 5.97 -12.58
C GLU A 175 20.16 6.75 -12.19
N ARG A 176 20.58 7.70 -13.03
CA ARG A 176 21.70 8.58 -12.68
C ARG A 176 21.41 9.43 -11.43
N ILE A 177 20.18 9.95 -11.29
CA ILE A 177 19.77 10.68 -10.08
C ILE A 177 19.76 9.74 -8.87
N LYS A 178 19.27 8.50 -9.01
CA LYS A 178 19.27 7.46 -7.96
C LYS A 178 20.69 7.21 -7.45
N SER A 179 21.64 6.93 -8.35
CA SER A 179 23.06 6.73 -8.01
C SER A 179 23.65 7.93 -7.28
N ILE A 180 23.49 9.14 -7.81
CA ILE A 180 24.02 10.35 -7.18
C ILE A 180 23.36 10.59 -5.81
N THR A 181 22.06 10.39 -5.69
CA THR A 181 21.34 10.57 -4.42
C THR A 181 21.91 9.62 -3.35
N LYS A 182 22.21 8.38 -3.74
CA LYS A 182 22.85 7.39 -2.86
C LYS A 182 24.25 7.84 -2.40
N ASP A 183 25.03 8.42 -3.31
CA ASP A 183 26.40 8.87 -3.01
C ASP A 183 26.46 10.12 -2.12
N ILE A 184 25.42 10.98 -2.13
CA ILE A 184 25.47 12.29 -1.44
C ILE A 184 24.62 12.38 -0.18
N PHE A 185 23.54 11.57 -0.05
CA PHE A 185 22.69 11.58 1.16
C PHE A 185 23.14 10.52 2.16
N PRO A 186 23.02 10.81 3.47
CA PRO A 186 23.18 9.80 4.51
C PRO A 186 22.12 8.69 4.38
N ASP A 187 22.49 7.47 4.81
CA ASP A 187 21.63 6.27 4.68
C ASP A 187 20.23 6.44 5.30
N ASP A 188 20.13 7.14 6.43
CA ASP A 188 18.86 7.39 7.13
C ASP A 188 17.90 8.33 6.36
N THR A 189 18.42 9.21 5.52
CA THR A 189 17.62 10.20 4.76
C THR A 189 17.54 9.90 3.26
N TYR A 190 18.40 9.01 2.76
CA TYR A 190 18.43 8.61 1.36
C TYR A 190 17.09 8.06 0.86
N PRO A 191 16.39 7.13 1.58
CA PRO A 191 15.13 6.58 1.10
C PRO A 191 14.05 7.66 0.88
N LEU A 192 13.90 8.58 1.83
CA LEU A 192 12.95 9.68 1.70
C LEU A 192 13.37 10.68 0.61
N ALA A 193 14.66 11.02 0.51
CA ALA A 193 15.17 11.92 -0.52
C ALA A 193 14.92 11.35 -1.93
N LYS A 194 15.22 10.07 -2.16
CA LYS A 194 14.99 9.35 -3.41
C LYS A 194 13.50 9.36 -3.79
N ALA A 195 12.63 8.99 -2.84
CA ALA A 195 11.19 8.98 -3.05
C ALA A 195 10.64 10.36 -3.43
N LEU A 196 11.13 11.43 -2.81
CA LEU A 196 10.71 12.79 -3.11
C LEU A 196 11.18 13.26 -4.50
N ILE A 197 12.41 12.95 -4.93
CA ILE A 197 13.00 13.48 -6.15
C ILE A 197 12.50 12.77 -7.40
N ILE A 198 12.54 11.44 -7.41
CA ILE A 198 12.22 10.61 -8.59
C ILE A 198 10.94 9.78 -8.43
N GLY A 199 10.43 9.63 -7.20
CA GLY A 199 9.22 8.86 -6.91
C GLY A 199 9.45 7.37 -6.69
N ASP A 200 10.72 6.94 -6.64
CA ASP A 200 11.09 5.58 -6.28
C ASP A 200 11.01 5.41 -4.76
N LYS A 201 10.24 4.43 -4.32
CA LYS A 201 9.85 4.24 -2.93
C LYS A 201 10.29 2.90 -2.35
N ALA A 202 11.04 2.10 -3.12
CA ALA A 202 11.39 0.75 -2.71
C ALA A 202 12.03 0.76 -1.31
N GLU A 203 13.18 1.40 -1.13
CA GLU A 203 13.87 1.45 0.17
C GLU A 203 13.11 2.25 1.25
N PHE A 204 12.16 3.14 0.85
CA PHE A 204 11.29 3.82 1.83
C PHE A 204 10.30 2.85 2.46
N TYR A 205 9.77 1.91 1.69
CA TYR A 205 8.84 0.88 2.21
C TYR A 205 9.56 -0.27 2.91
N GLU A 206 10.85 -0.49 2.63
CA GLU A 206 11.67 -1.43 3.39
C GLU A 206 11.89 -0.97 4.85
N ASP A 207 11.88 0.35 5.11
CA ASP A 207 11.83 0.89 6.46
C ASP A 207 10.39 0.92 6.98
N ALA A 208 9.99 -0.20 7.60
CA ALA A 208 8.65 -0.39 8.14
C ALA A 208 8.23 0.68 9.16
N ILE A 209 9.19 1.25 9.95
CA ILE A 209 8.89 2.35 10.90
C ILE A 209 8.48 3.60 10.14
N LEU A 210 9.27 3.92 9.13
CA LEU A 210 9.09 5.15 8.37
C LEU A 210 7.74 5.10 7.63
N ASP A 211 7.43 3.97 6.99
CA ASP A 211 6.16 3.77 6.30
C ASP A 211 4.96 3.83 7.25
N PHE A 212 5.00 3.07 8.37
CA PHE A 212 3.97 3.13 9.40
C PHE A 212 3.76 4.56 9.93
N SER A 213 4.84 5.25 10.27
CA SER A 213 4.77 6.61 10.81
C SER A 213 4.14 7.59 9.83
N PHE A 214 4.47 7.47 8.53
CA PHE A 214 3.89 8.32 7.49
C PHE A 214 2.43 7.96 7.20
N LYS A 215 2.06 6.67 7.23
CA LYS A 215 0.67 6.22 7.09
C LYS A 215 -0.18 6.76 8.25
N ALA A 216 0.23 6.53 9.49
CA ALA A 216 -0.49 6.97 10.69
C ALA A 216 -0.62 8.50 10.77
N ALA A 217 0.44 9.24 10.46
CA ALA A 217 0.42 10.71 10.41
C ALA A 217 -0.35 11.27 9.19
N GLY A 218 -0.76 10.45 8.21
CA GLY A 218 -1.44 10.85 6.98
C GLY A 218 -0.54 11.56 5.98
N LEU A 219 0.76 11.27 6.01
CA LEU A 219 1.79 11.89 5.19
C LEU A 219 2.20 11.05 3.97
N SER A 220 1.67 9.83 3.77
CA SER A 220 2.01 8.95 2.62
C SER A 220 1.87 9.64 1.25
N HIS A 221 1.00 10.65 1.16
CA HIS A 221 0.83 11.46 -0.05
C HIS A 221 2.04 12.35 -0.38
N ILE A 222 2.96 12.58 0.55
CA ILE A 222 4.19 13.35 0.38
C ILE A 222 5.25 12.49 -0.32
N VAL A 223 5.37 11.22 0.08
CA VAL A 223 6.29 10.25 -0.51
C VAL A 223 5.94 9.95 -1.96
N ALA A 224 4.65 10.02 -2.31
CA ALA A 224 4.19 9.91 -3.68
C ALA A 224 4.44 11.20 -4.45
N VAL A 225 5.25 11.15 -5.52
CA VAL A 225 5.45 12.31 -6.38
C VAL A 225 4.11 12.78 -6.94
N SER A 226 3.83 14.06 -6.73
CA SER A 226 2.52 14.65 -6.97
C SER A 226 2.59 16.01 -7.66
N GLY A 227 1.42 16.59 -7.94
CA GLY A 227 1.33 17.96 -8.48
C GLY A 227 1.98 19.03 -7.63
N MET A 228 2.15 18.81 -6.34
CA MET A 228 2.85 19.69 -5.43
C MET A 228 4.35 19.79 -5.77
N HIS A 229 5.01 18.66 -6.00
CA HIS A 229 6.42 18.59 -6.40
C HIS A 229 6.66 19.32 -7.73
N LEU A 230 5.80 19.06 -8.73
CA LEU A 230 5.86 19.78 -10.00
C LEU A 230 5.66 21.31 -9.81
N SER A 231 4.75 21.72 -8.94
CA SER A 231 4.54 23.14 -8.63
C SER A 231 5.77 23.79 -8.00
N PHE A 232 6.51 23.08 -7.13
CA PHE A 232 7.74 23.57 -6.51
C PHE A 232 8.85 23.73 -7.56
N ILE A 233 9.01 22.76 -8.48
CA ILE A 233 9.95 22.87 -9.60
C ILE A 233 9.63 24.09 -10.47
N LEU A 234 8.36 24.30 -10.79
CA LEU A 234 7.91 25.40 -11.62
C LEU A 234 8.02 26.77 -10.91
N ALA A 235 8.00 26.78 -9.58
CA ALA A 235 8.20 28.01 -8.80
C ALA A 235 9.61 28.62 -9.00
N LEU A 236 10.64 27.78 -9.20
CA LEU A 236 12.02 28.26 -9.41
C LEU A 236 12.15 29.16 -10.65
N PRO A 237 11.80 28.73 -11.88
CA PRO A 237 11.85 29.63 -13.05
C PRO A 237 10.84 30.79 -12.95
N ALA A 238 9.74 30.65 -12.21
CA ALA A 238 8.78 31.74 -12.01
C ALA A 238 9.35 32.93 -11.22
N LEU A 239 10.39 32.72 -10.41
CA LEU A 239 11.11 33.81 -9.72
C LEU A 239 11.80 34.73 -10.73
N PHE A 240 12.30 34.22 -11.83
CA PHE A 240 13.08 34.94 -12.82
C PHE A 240 12.28 35.37 -14.04
N ILE A 241 11.27 34.60 -14.45
CA ILE A 241 10.50 34.83 -15.68
C ILE A 241 9.11 35.36 -15.33
N LYS A 242 8.97 36.67 -15.22
CA LYS A 242 7.69 37.34 -14.89
C LYS A 242 6.65 37.33 -16.02
N ASN A 243 7.09 37.21 -17.29
CA ASN A 243 6.19 37.20 -18.44
C ASN A 243 5.52 35.83 -18.57
N ARG A 244 4.19 35.77 -18.46
CA ARG A 244 3.39 34.54 -18.47
C ARG A 244 3.63 33.66 -19.71
N LYS A 245 3.79 34.26 -20.91
CA LYS A 245 4.02 33.49 -22.14
C LYS A 245 5.44 32.90 -22.18
N ARG A 246 6.47 33.70 -21.82
CA ARG A 246 7.85 33.21 -21.75
C ARG A 246 8.01 32.15 -20.68
N PHE A 247 7.35 32.34 -19.52
CA PHE A 247 7.31 31.34 -18.47
C PHE A 247 6.67 30.03 -19.00
N SER A 248 5.51 30.08 -19.67
CA SER A 248 4.85 28.89 -20.20
C SER A 248 5.71 28.16 -21.24
N LEU A 249 6.44 28.88 -22.09
CA LEU A 249 7.36 28.25 -23.04
C LEU A 249 8.53 27.52 -22.35
N ALA A 250 9.08 28.09 -21.26
CA ALA A 250 10.13 27.44 -20.48
C ALA A 250 9.59 26.29 -19.60
N ALA A 251 8.34 26.40 -19.11
CA ALA A 251 7.72 25.41 -18.26
C ALA A 251 7.36 24.11 -19.01
N ILE A 252 6.92 24.19 -20.27
CA ILE A 252 6.50 23.01 -21.05
C ILE A 252 7.61 21.93 -21.12
N PRO A 253 8.85 22.21 -21.56
CA PRO A 253 9.90 21.19 -21.61
C PRO A 253 10.27 20.67 -20.21
N LEU A 254 10.23 21.53 -19.18
CA LEU A 254 10.52 21.13 -17.80
C LEU A 254 9.45 20.19 -17.23
N ILE A 255 8.16 20.44 -17.56
CA ILE A 255 7.05 19.55 -17.17
C ILE A 255 7.23 18.19 -17.84
N LEU A 256 7.48 18.16 -19.14
CA LEU A 256 7.67 16.90 -19.89
C LEU A 256 8.89 16.12 -19.39
N PHE A 257 10.00 16.82 -19.12
CA PHE A 257 11.19 16.24 -18.53
C PHE A 257 10.91 15.59 -17.19
N PHE A 258 10.25 16.32 -16.28
CA PHE A 258 9.91 15.79 -14.96
C PHE A 258 8.95 14.58 -15.02
N MET A 259 7.96 14.63 -15.92
CA MET A 259 7.07 13.49 -16.16
C MET A 259 7.84 12.24 -16.61
N ALA A 260 8.84 12.42 -17.49
CA ALA A 260 9.67 11.33 -18.00
C ALA A 260 10.59 10.75 -16.91
N VAL A 261 11.23 11.60 -16.10
CA VAL A 261 12.07 11.15 -14.97
C VAL A 261 11.25 10.37 -13.92
N CYS A 262 9.99 10.77 -13.66
CA CYS A 262 9.10 10.06 -12.73
C CYS A 262 8.33 8.90 -13.39
N GLY A 263 8.78 8.36 -14.53
CA GLY A 263 8.21 7.18 -15.18
C GLY A 263 6.75 7.34 -15.63
N PHE A 264 6.28 8.56 -15.93
CA PHE A 264 4.90 8.84 -16.34
C PHE A 264 3.83 8.26 -15.41
N SER A 265 4.10 8.20 -14.11
CA SER A 265 3.12 7.70 -13.14
C SER A 265 1.78 8.47 -13.25
N PRO A 266 0.62 7.81 -13.02
CA PRO A 266 -0.70 8.43 -13.23
C PRO A 266 -0.92 9.75 -12.48
N SER A 267 -0.40 9.87 -11.25
CA SER A 267 -0.48 11.10 -10.45
C SER A 267 0.34 12.24 -11.06
N VAL A 268 1.55 11.94 -11.54
CA VAL A 268 2.45 12.93 -12.18
C VAL A 268 1.89 13.33 -13.54
N CYS A 269 1.39 12.37 -14.33
CA CYS A 269 0.74 12.64 -15.62
C CYS A 269 -0.47 13.58 -15.46
N ARG A 270 -1.34 13.31 -14.47
CA ARG A 270 -2.47 14.20 -14.17
C ARG A 270 -1.99 15.62 -13.89
N ALA A 271 -1.02 15.77 -13.01
CA ALA A 271 -0.48 17.09 -12.65
C ALA A 271 0.20 17.78 -13.83
N GLY A 272 1.04 17.05 -14.57
CA GLY A 272 1.72 17.56 -15.75
C GLY A 272 0.74 18.06 -16.80
N ILE A 273 -0.28 17.28 -17.13
CA ILE A 273 -1.31 17.68 -18.11
C ILE A 273 -2.09 18.91 -17.63
N MET A 274 -2.43 18.99 -16.34
CA MET A 274 -3.08 20.18 -15.79
C MET A 274 -2.21 21.43 -15.93
N HIS A 275 -0.90 21.35 -15.63
CA HIS A 275 0.02 22.46 -15.82
C HIS A 275 0.23 22.79 -17.33
N LEU A 276 0.25 21.78 -18.20
CA LEU A 276 0.27 22.01 -19.65
C LEU A 276 -0.98 22.75 -20.14
N CYS A 277 -2.15 22.43 -19.59
CA CYS A 277 -3.40 23.17 -19.86
C CYS A 277 -3.30 24.64 -19.42
N ILE A 278 -2.68 24.92 -18.26
CA ILE A 278 -2.43 26.28 -17.78
C ILE A 278 -1.45 27.01 -18.71
N CYS A 279 -0.38 26.36 -19.12
CA CYS A 279 0.59 26.92 -20.07
C CYS A 279 -0.07 27.23 -21.42
N ALA A 280 -0.89 26.31 -21.93
CA ALA A 280 -1.64 26.54 -23.16
C ALA A 280 -2.62 27.72 -23.04
N ALA A 281 -3.36 27.83 -21.93
CA ALA A 281 -4.25 28.95 -21.68
C ALA A 281 -3.48 30.31 -21.70
N ASN A 282 -2.31 30.36 -21.06
CA ASN A 282 -1.45 31.55 -21.07
C ASN A 282 -0.95 31.91 -22.48
N LEU A 283 -0.53 30.90 -23.29
CA LEU A 283 -0.04 31.12 -24.65
C LEU A 283 -1.15 31.68 -25.55
N PHE A 284 -2.39 31.17 -25.40
CA PHE A 284 -3.55 31.59 -26.16
C PHE A 284 -4.30 32.78 -25.56
N ASN A 285 -3.76 33.44 -24.52
CA ASN A 285 -4.38 34.56 -23.78
C ASN A 285 -5.80 34.22 -23.26
N ARG A 286 -5.97 33.01 -22.73
CA ARG A 286 -7.22 32.56 -22.09
C ARG A 286 -7.01 32.40 -20.61
N GLU A 287 -8.08 32.55 -19.83
CA GLU A 287 -8.05 32.24 -18.40
C GLU A 287 -8.09 30.73 -18.21
N PRO A 288 -7.20 30.15 -17.38
CA PRO A 288 -7.23 28.74 -17.03
C PRO A 288 -8.48 28.41 -16.22
N ASP A 289 -8.97 27.20 -16.38
CA ASP A 289 -10.12 26.68 -15.63
C ASP A 289 -9.76 25.34 -14.99
N ASP A 290 -9.76 25.32 -13.67
CA ASP A 290 -9.29 24.17 -12.89
C ASP A 290 -10.13 22.91 -13.14
N TYR A 291 -11.47 23.03 -13.20
CA TYR A 291 -12.34 21.90 -13.52
C TYR A 291 -12.05 21.33 -14.90
N THR A 292 -11.94 22.19 -15.91
CA THR A 292 -11.65 21.73 -17.26
C THR A 292 -10.28 21.08 -17.33
N SER A 293 -9.26 21.65 -16.70
CA SER A 293 -7.89 21.10 -16.70
C SER A 293 -7.87 19.74 -15.99
N LEU A 294 -8.53 19.59 -14.85
CA LEU A 294 -8.62 18.33 -14.09
C LEU A 294 -9.29 17.23 -14.92
N PHE A 295 -10.46 17.49 -15.47
CA PHE A 295 -11.18 16.48 -16.25
C PHE A 295 -10.47 16.17 -17.58
N THR A 296 -9.85 17.16 -18.24
CA THR A 296 -9.05 16.93 -19.46
C THR A 296 -7.85 16.03 -19.16
N SER A 297 -7.19 16.19 -18.01
CA SER A 297 -6.06 15.33 -17.64
C SER A 297 -6.48 13.87 -17.46
N VAL A 298 -7.58 13.62 -16.76
CA VAL A 298 -8.12 12.25 -16.61
C VAL A 298 -8.51 11.67 -17.97
N PHE A 299 -9.20 12.45 -18.79
CA PHE A 299 -9.63 11.99 -20.12
C PHE A 299 -8.43 11.57 -21.00
N ILE A 300 -7.37 12.36 -21.01
CA ILE A 300 -6.15 12.02 -21.76
C ILE A 300 -5.51 10.74 -21.21
N ILE A 301 -5.37 10.61 -19.90
CA ILE A 301 -4.81 9.39 -19.27
C ILE A 301 -5.64 8.15 -19.66
N LEU A 302 -6.96 8.23 -19.59
CA LEU A 302 -7.85 7.11 -19.93
C LEU A 302 -7.89 6.80 -21.44
N LEU A 303 -7.54 7.76 -22.29
CA LEU A 303 -7.34 7.51 -23.74
C LEU A 303 -6.07 6.71 -24.02
N PHE A 304 -5.04 6.80 -23.19
CA PHE A 304 -3.84 5.97 -23.33
C PHE A 304 -4.04 4.59 -22.69
N ASN A 305 -4.67 4.54 -21.52
CA ASN A 305 -4.96 3.28 -20.83
C ASN A 305 -6.30 3.40 -20.04
N PRO A 306 -7.42 2.83 -20.52
CA PRO A 306 -8.69 2.89 -19.82
C PRO A 306 -8.68 2.13 -18.49
N TYR A 307 -7.81 1.12 -18.32
CA TYR A 307 -7.61 0.41 -17.06
C TYR A 307 -6.99 1.29 -15.98
N ALA A 308 -6.34 2.41 -16.33
CA ALA A 308 -5.85 3.38 -15.36
C ALA A 308 -6.96 3.97 -14.48
N SER A 309 -8.25 3.84 -14.88
CA SER A 309 -9.39 4.19 -14.02
C SER A 309 -9.38 3.42 -12.69
N ALA A 310 -8.83 2.21 -12.64
CA ALA A 310 -8.66 1.40 -11.44
C ALA A 310 -7.39 1.74 -10.64
N SER A 311 -6.50 2.59 -11.13
CA SER A 311 -5.30 3.00 -10.40
C SER A 311 -5.67 3.78 -9.14
N VAL A 312 -5.31 3.24 -7.97
CA VAL A 312 -5.48 3.90 -6.66
C VAL A 312 -4.83 5.29 -6.66
N SER A 313 -3.63 5.39 -7.25
CA SER A 313 -2.90 6.66 -7.38
C SER A 313 -3.67 7.71 -8.18
N LEU A 314 -4.31 7.33 -9.30
CA LEU A 314 -5.12 8.25 -10.09
C LEU A 314 -6.39 8.65 -9.35
N GLN A 315 -7.09 7.71 -8.72
CA GLN A 315 -8.33 7.94 -7.97
C GLN A 315 -8.11 8.88 -6.79
N LEU A 316 -7.08 8.65 -5.96
CA LEU A 316 -6.73 9.50 -4.83
C LEU A 316 -6.30 10.90 -5.30
N SER A 317 -5.46 10.96 -6.32
CA SER A 317 -4.95 12.21 -6.88
C SER A 317 -6.07 13.06 -7.51
N PHE A 318 -7.01 12.44 -8.22
CA PHE A 318 -8.20 13.11 -8.76
C PHE A 318 -9.12 13.61 -7.65
N SER A 319 -9.44 12.74 -6.70
CA SER A 319 -10.36 13.01 -5.59
C SER A 319 -9.86 14.15 -4.69
N SER A 320 -8.56 14.16 -4.37
CA SER A 320 -7.95 15.24 -3.57
C SER A 320 -8.08 16.60 -4.25
N VAL A 321 -7.72 16.69 -5.53
CA VAL A 321 -7.80 17.97 -6.27
C VAL A 321 -9.25 18.40 -6.47
N LEU A 322 -10.16 17.48 -6.74
CA LEU A 322 -11.59 17.79 -6.81
C LEU A 322 -12.11 18.36 -5.49
N GLY A 323 -11.71 17.79 -4.37
CA GLY A 323 -12.04 18.30 -3.03
C GLY A 323 -11.49 19.71 -2.81
N ILE A 324 -10.23 19.94 -3.15
CA ILE A 324 -9.57 21.25 -3.05
C ILE A 324 -10.32 22.28 -3.87
N ILE A 325 -10.62 22.02 -5.14
CA ILE A 325 -11.34 22.96 -6.02
C ILE A 325 -12.76 23.26 -5.50
N MET A 326 -13.45 22.28 -4.94
CA MET A 326 -14.84 22.43 -4.50
C MET A 326 -14.98 23.11 -3.14
N PHE A 327 -14.09 22.87 -2.20
CA PHE A 327 -14.32 23.19 -0.79
C PHE A 327 -13.35 24.23 -0.20
N THR A 328 -12.12 24.37 -0.72
CA THR A 328 -11.12 25.28 -0.12
C THR A 328 -11.65 26.72 0.05
N GLU A 329 -12.24 27.29 -0.99
CA GLU A 329 -12.75 28.67 -0.91
C GLU A 329 -13.91 28.82 0.10
N ARG A 330 -14.77 27.80 0.21
CA ARG A 330 -15.91 27.80 1.12
C ARG A 330 -15.48 27.72 2.57
N ILE A 331 -14.53 26.81 2.88
CA ILE A 331 -13.99 26.60 4.23
C ILE A 331 -13.17 27.82 4.64
N SER A 332 -12.28 28.33 3.77
CA SER A 332 -11.46 29.52 4.02
C SER A 332 -12.30 30.77 4.33
N LYS A 333 -13.39 30.99 3.61
CA LYS A 333 -14.30 32.13 3.89
C LYS A 333 -14.87 32.11 5.30
N VAL A 334 -15.03 30.95 5.91
CA VAL A 334 -15.52 30.80 7.28
C VAL A 334 -14.39 30.98 8.28
N LEU A 335 -13.30 30.24 8.08
CA LEU A 335 -12.19 30.18 9.05
C LEU A 335 -11.34 31.44 9.07
N LEU A 336 -11.23 32.19 7.97
CA LEU A 336 -10.43 33.43 7.92
C LEU A 336 -11.15 34.68 8.46
N LYS A 337 -12.40 34.58 8.88
CA LYS A 337 -13.14 35.74 9.45
C LYS A 337 -12.42 36.38 10.65
N PRO A 338 -11.90 35.61 11.63
CA PRO A 338 -11.19 36.18 12.79
C PRO A 338 -9.93 36.95 12.43
N ALA A 339 -9.27 36.61 11.31
CA ALA A 339 -8.06 37.29 10.87
C ALA A 339 -8.18 38.81 10.67
N LYS A 340 -9.43 39.30 10.49
CA LYS A 340 -9.71 40.72 10.32
C LYS A 340 -9.52 41.54 11.62
N SER A 341 -9.59 40.87 12.77
CA SER A 341 -9.48 41.49 14.10
C SER A 341 -8.05 41.40 14.66
N PHE A 342 -7.14 40.68 14.01
CA PHE A 342 -5.80 40.47 14.51
C PHE A 342 -4.83 41.54 14.02
N PRO A 343 -3.77 41.85 14.82
CA PRO A 343 -2.62 42.64 14.35
C PRO A 343 -2.00 42.01 13.08
N ALA A 344 -1.36 42.83 12.24
CA ALA A 344 -0.90 42.42 10.92
C ALA A 344 -0.03 41.16 10.90
N VAL A 345 0.93 41.03 11.82
CA VAL A 345 1.83 39.87 11.93
C VAL A 345 1.04 38.59 12.31
N ILE A 346 0.19 38.70 13.34
CA ILE A 346 -0.64 37.59 13.80
C ILE A 346 -1.63 37.19 12.70
N ALA A 347 -2.23 38.17 12.01
CA ALA A 347 -3.12 37.91 10.89
C ALA A 347 -2.42 37.20 9.72
N TYR A 348 -1.15 37.51 9.45
CA TYR A 348 -0.35 36.86 8.42
C TYR A 348 -0.10 35.38 8.77
N ILE A 349 0.41 35.12 9.98
CA ILE A 349 0.68 33.76 10.47
C ILE A 349 -0.61 32.94 10.49
N TYR A 350 -1.69 33.49 11.05
CA TYR A 350 -3.00 32.84 11.11
C TYR A 350 -3.53 32.46 9.71
N ARG A 351 -3.41 33.37 8.72
CA ARG A 351 -3.83 33.08 7.34
C ARG A 351 -3.00 31.97 6.72
N ALA A 352 -1.70 31.92 6.94
CA ALA A 352 -0.83 30.88 6.43
C ALA A 352 -1.22 29.50 7.00
N VAL A 353 -1.36 29.40 8.33
CA VAL A 353 -1.76 28.17 9.03
C VAL A 353 -3.15 27.70 8.57
N ILE A 354 -4.14 28.58 8.57
CA ILE A 354 -5.51 28.24 8.15
C ILE A 354 -5.58 27.88 6.67
N SER A 355 -4.73 28.45 5.82
CA SER A 355 -4.68 28.08 4.40
C SER A 355 -4.25 26.61 4.23
N ILE A 356 -3.17 26.19 4.89
CA ILE A 356 -2.68 24.81 4.85
C ILE A 356 -3.73 23.85 5.40
N PHE A 357 -4.26 24.14 6.59
CA PHE A 357 -5.31 23.36 7.23
C PHE A 357 -6.53 23.19 6.32
N THR A 358 -6.99 24.28 5.70
CA THR A 358 -8.18 24.27 4.82
C THR A 358 -7.97 23.40 3.58
N VAL A 359 -6.78 23.49 2.96
CA VAL A 359 -6.44 22.68 1.78
C VAL A 359 -6.41 21.20 2.15
N SER A 360 -5.78 20.86 3.29
CA SER A 360 -5.72 19.47 3.78
C SER A 360 -7.11 18.91 4.06
N VAL A 361 -7.95 19.63 4.81
CA VAL A 361 -9.34 19.21 5.09
C VAL A 361 -10.15 19.08 3.79
N ALA A 362 -10.00 20.01 2.85
CA ALA A 362 -10.72 19.97 1.58
C ALA A 362 -10.33 18.75 0.74
N ALA A 363 -9.06 18.35 0.75
CA ALA A 363 -8.58 17.15 0.08
C ALA A 363 -9.16 15.88 0.72
N LEU A 364 -9.12 15.80 2.06
CA LEU A 364 -9.59 14.64 2.82
C LEU A 364 -11.08 14.33 2.62
N ILE A 365 -11.93 15.32 2.34
CA ILE A 365 -13.37 15.09 2.12
C ILE A 365 -13.64 14.00 1.07
N PHE A 366 -12.84 13.91 0.02
CA PHE A 366 -13.01 12.88 -1.01
C PHE A 366 -11.99 11.75 -0.96
N THR A 367 -10.83 11.97 -0.31
CA THR A 367 -9.81 10.91 -0.21
C THR A 367 -10.06 9.95 0.95
N THR A 368 -10.65 10.40 2.05
CA THR A 368 -10.91 9.56 3.23
C THR A 368 -11.67 8.27 2.91
N PRO A 369 -12.80 8.28 2.12
CA PRO A 369 -13.49 7.03 1.80
C PRO A 369 -12.63 6.07 0.97
N LEU A 370 -11.77 6.60 0.11
CA LEU A 370 -10.85 5.79 -0.70
C LEU A 370 -9.71 5.23 0.15
N CYS A 371 -9.16 6.04 1.07
CA CYS A 371 -8.15 5.56 2.01
C CYS A 371 -8.72 4.45 2.91
N ALA A 372 -9.94 4.62 3.40
CA ALA A 372 -10.64 3.60 4.17
C ALA A 372 -10.83 2.30 3.38
N LEU A 373 -11.13 2.39 2.08
CA LEU A 373 -11.36 1.23 1.23
C LEU A 373 -10.07 0.50 0.83
N TYR A 374 -9.01 1.25 0.48
CA TYR A 374 -7.80 0.68 -0.10
C TYR A 374 -6.70 0.35 0.91
N PHE A 375 -6.64 1.10 1.99
CA PHE A 375 -5.56 0.98 2.97
C PHE A 375 -6.06 0.53 4.36
N GLY A 376 -7.36 0.33 4.53
CA GLY A 376 -7.90 -0.06 5.83
C GLY A 376 -7.71 0.96 6.95
N GLN A 377 -7.06 2.10 6.67
CA GLN A 377 -6.63 3.10 7.65
C GLN A 377 -6.95 4.53 7.21
N VAL A 378 -7.32 5.38 8.17
CA VAL A 378 -7.60 6.81 7.96
C VAL A 378 -6.93 7.65 9.03
N SER A 379 -6.00 8.53 8.65
CA SER A 379 -5.39 9.48 9.59
C SER A 379 -6.35 10.62 9.94
N VAL A 380 -6.60 10.80 11.23
CA VAL A 380 -7.43 11.89 11.78
C VAL A 380 -6.63 13.16 11.97
N ILE A 381 -5.35 13.02 12.32
CA ILE A 381 -4.47 14.13 12.64
C ILE A 381 -3.80 14.76 11.41
N ALA A 382 -3.96 14.16 10.23
CA ALA A 382 -3.34 14.63 8.98
C ALA A 382 -3.45 16.15 8.73
N PRO A 383 -4.58 16.85 8.96
CA PRO A 383 -4.66 18.30 8.76
C PRO A 383 -3.77 19.10 9.69
N ILE A 384 -3.54 18.61 10.91
CA ILE A 384 -2.68 19.26 11.91
C ILE A 384 -1.22 19.02 11.56
N VAL A 385 -0.84 17.77 11.30
CA VAL A 385 0.52 17.38 10.92
C VAL A 385 0.95 18.09 9.63
N SER A 386 0.03 18.23 8.66
CA SER A 386 0.28 18.97 7.42
C SER A 386 0.74 20.41 7.64
N ILE A 387 0.31 21.08 8.72
CA ILE A 387 0.75 22.46 9.03
C ILE A 387 2.26 22.50 9.28
N PHE A 388 2.78 21.54 10.02
CA PHE A 388 4.19 21.47 10.38
C PHE A 388 5.04 20.99 9.21
N VAL A 389 4.59 20.00 8.46
CA VAL A 389 5.37 19.33 7.42
C VAL A 389 5.34 20.10 6.10
N LEU A 390 4.15 20.48 5.57
CA LEU A 390 4.05 21.12 4.25
C LEU A 390 4.74 22.49 4.19
N SER A 391 4.82 23.17 5.33
CA SER A 391 5.55 24.45 5.42
C SER A 391 7.05 24.31 5.11
N ILE A 392 7.64 23.17 5.45
CA ILE A 392 9.07 22.90 5.31
C ILE A 392 9.37 22.05 4.05
N LEU A 393 8.43 21.18 3.66
CA LEU A 393 8.61 20.25 2.55
C LEU A 393 9.04 20.93 1.25
N SER A 394 8.49 22.12 0.93
CA SER A 394 8.85 22.84 -0.29
C SER A 394 10.32 23.25 -0.31
N PHE A 395 10.87 23.66 0.83
CA PHE A 395 12.27 23.99 0.97
C PHE A 395 13.15 22.76 0.94
N ALA A 396 12.76 21.69 1.69
CA ALA A 396 13.47 20.42 1.69
C ALA A 396 13.57 19.85 0.27
N PHE A 397 12.46 19.78 -0.45
CA PHE A 397 12.43 19.29 -1.82
C PHE A 397 13.31 20.10 -2.79
N CYS A 398 13.23 21.44 -2.74
CA CYS A 398 14.09 22.28 -3.58
C CYS A 398 15.57 22.09 -3.25
N LEU A 399 15.91 21.97 -1.96
CA LEU A 399 17.28 21.71 -1.53
C LEU A 399 17.76 20.32 -1.96
N CYS A 400 16.92 19.29 -1.91
CA CYS A 400 17.24 17.94 -2.40
C CYS A 400 17.58 17.98 -3.90
N ILE A 401 16.79 18.67 -4.72
CA ILE A 401 17.10 18.84 -6.15
C ILE A 401 18.41 19.60 -6.35
N LEU A 402 18.62 20.67 -5.62
CA LEU A 402 19.85 21.45 -5.71
C LEU A 402 21.09 20.64 -5.29
N SER A 403 20.94 19.78 -4.26
CA SER A 403 21.98 18.85 -3.82
C SER A 403 22.36 17.85 -4.92
N CYS A 404 21.37 17.26 -5.59
CA CYS A 404 21.60 16.35 -6.71
C CYS A 404 22.27 17.10 -7.89
N VAL A 405 21.80 18.28 -8.25
CA VAL A 405 22.43 19.08 -9.33
C VAL A 405 23.87 19.45 -8.96
N ALA A 406 24.14 19.83 -7.71
CA ALA A 406 25.50 20.10 -7.25
C ALA A 406 26.36 18.82 -7.26
N GLY A 407 25.81 17.67 -6.84
CA GLY A 407 26.49 16.37 -6.87
C GLY A 407 26.81 15.88 -8.28
N MET A 408 25.95 16.19 -9.27
CA MET A 408 26.22 15.91 -10.68
C MET A 408 27.44 16.67 -11.22
N ILE A 409 27.74 17.83 -10.64
CA ILE A 409 28.90 18.66 -11.04
C ILE A 409 30.13 18.28 -10.18
N ILE A 410 29.98 18.28 -8.86
CA ILE A 410 31.04 18.01 -7.90
C ILE A 410 30.43 17.29 -6.67
N ILE A 411 30.76 16.02 -6.45
CA ILE A 411 30.20 15.20 -5.35
C ILE A 411 30.35 15.88 -3.97
N PRO A 412 31.51 16.42 -3.53
CA PRO A 412 31.64 17.10 -2.23
C PRO A 412 30.68 18.28 -2.06
N ALA A 413 30.35 19.01 -3.14
CA ALA A 413 29.38 20.09 -3.08
C ALA A 413 27.95 19.54 -2.89
N GLY A 414 27.65 18.43 -3.56
CA GLY A 414 26.41 17.67 -3.37
C GLY A 414 26.24 17.21 -1.92
N VAL A 415 27.26 16.55 -1.35
CA VAL A 415 27.28 16.07 0.05
C VAL A 415 27.04 17.24 1.03
N SER A 416 27.72 18.37 0.84
CA SER A 416 27.54 19.53 1.71
C SER A 416 26.12 20.09 1.65
N ALA A 417 25.52 20.16 0.47
CA ALA A 417 24.14 20.61 0.30
C ALA A 417 23.13 19.57 0.80
N ALA A 418 23.41 18.28 0.60
CA ALA A 418 22.61 17.17 1.11
C ALA A 418 22.57 17.14 2.63
N GLY A 419 23.68 17.46 3.30
CA GLY A 419 23.72 17.61 4.75
C GLY A 419 22.72 18.64 5.30
N ILE A 420 22.53 19.76 4.58
CA ILE A 420 21.53 20.76 4.97
C ILE A 420 20.11 20.26 4.72
N SER A 421 19.86 19.65 3.56
CA SER A 421 18.53 19.09 3.24
C SER A 421 18.16 17.93 4.15
N SER A 422 19.13 17.09 4.55
CA SER A 422 18.92 15.96 5.48
C SER A 422 18.41 16.42 6.86
N VAL A 423 18.83 17.59 7.34
CA VAL A 423 18.27 18.17 8.60
C VAL A 423 16.76 18.41 8.47
N LEU A 424 16.31 18.92 7.31
CA LEU A 424 14.89 19.14 7.07
C LEU A 424 14.12 17.83 6.86
N LEU A 425 14.74 16.83 6.22
CA LEU A 425 14.16 15.51 6.06
C LEU A 425 13.99 14.81 7.42
N ARG A 426 15.02 14.83 8.27
CA ARG A 426 14.94 14.31 9.66
C ARG A 426 13.86 15.01 10.48
N TYR A 427 13.68 16.32 10.31
CA TYR A 427 12.58 17.02 10.95
C TYR A 427 11.22 16.48 10.49
N ILE A 428 11.03 16.24 9.17
CA ILE A 428 9.79 15.70 8.62
C ILE A 428 9.55 14.29 9.17
N MET A 429 10.57 13.43 9.19
CA MET A 429 10.52 12.07 9.74
C MET A 429 10.17 12.10 11.23
N GLY A 430 10.84 12.95 12.02
CA GLY A 430 10.59 13.08 13.47
C GLY A 430 9.18 13.60 13.79
N VAL A 431 8.62 14.50 12.97
CA VAL A 431 7.22 14.92 13.11
C VAL A 431 6.27 13.76 12.82
N ALA A 432 6.54 12.96 11.78
CA ALA A 432 5.73 11.78 11.44
C ALA A 432 5.76 10.75 12.57
N GLU A 433 6.95 10.41 13.07
CA GLU A 433 7.15 9.48 14.17
C GLU A 433 6.50 9.93 15.48
N THR A 434 6.66 11.23 15.83
CA THR A 434 6.00 11.75 17.03
C THR A 434 4.48 11.74 16.91
N ALA A 435 3.97 12.03 15.72
CA ALA A 435 2.54 12.04 15.45
C ALA A 435 1.94 10.61 15.45
N SER A 436 2.68 9.62 14.95
CA SER A 436 2.21 8.22 14.90
C SER A 436 2.03 7.59 16.29
N LYS A 437 2.77 8.06 17.29
CA LYS A 437 2.66 7.59 18.70
C LYS A 437 1.37 8.02 19.40
N LEU A 438 0.56 8.87 18.77
CA LEU A 438 -0.72 9.28 19.35
C LEU A 438 -1.79 8.21 19.05
N ASN A 439 -2.42 7.65 20.08
CA ASN A 439 -3.49 6.63 19.94
C ASN A 439 -4.68 7.07 19.08
N ILE A 440 -4.81 8.39 18.84
CA ILE A 440 -5.84 8.98 17.97
C ILE A 440 -5.31 9.33 16.58
N ALA A 441 -4.07 8.98 16.25
CA ALA A 441 -3.44 9.37 14.98
C ALA A 441 -4.23 8.85 13.79
N SER A 442 -4.64 7.61 13.86
CA SER A 442 -5.36 6.94 12.78
C SER A 442 -6.52 6.09 13.30
N ILE A 443 -7.45 5.77 12.42
CA ILE A 443 -8.59 4.89 12.64
C ILE A 443 -8.49 3.75 11.65
N TYR A 444 -8.60 2.53 12.13
CA TYR A 444 -8.60 1.33 11.30
C TYR A 444 -10.03 0.96 10.90
N THR A 445 -10.27 0.73 9.62
CA THR A 445 -11.61 0.48 9.06
C THR A 445 -11.96 -1.00 8.99
N SER A 446 -11.08 -1.90 9.38
CA SER A 446 -11.37 -3.29 9.75
C SER A 446 -12.35 -3.35 10.94
N ASN A 447 -12.42 -2.32 11.77
CA ASN A 447 -13.41 -2.18 12.81
C ASN A 447 -14.78 -1.76 12.22
N HIS A 448 -15.79 -2.61 12.35
CA HIS A 448 -17.16 -2.35 11.87
C HIS A 448 -17.78 -1.06 12.43
N ALA A 449 -17.48 -0.71 13.67
CA ALA A 449 -17.95 0.53 14.29
C ALA A 449 -17.36 1.78 13.60
N ALA A 450 -16.09 1.71 13.18
CA ALA A 450 -15.43 2.78 12.43
C ALA A 450 -16.09 2.99 11.06
N VAL A 451 -16.43 1.91 10.36
CA VAL A 451 -17.15 1.98 9.07
C VAL A 451 -18.54 2.59 9.25
N ILE A 452 -19.30 2.16 10.25
CA ILE A 452 -20.64 2.69 10.54
C ILE A 452 -20.57 4.19 10.86
N TRP A 453 -19.61 4.59 11.70
CA TRP A 453 -19.38 6.00 12.01
C TRP A 453 -19.02 6.82 10.77
N LEU A 454 -18.11 6.32 9.94
CA LEU A 454 -17.67 6.99 8.71
C LEU A 454 -18.84 7.18 7.73
N VAL A 455 -19.57 6.11 7.44
CA VAL A 455 -20.75 6.15 6.55
C VAL A 455 -21.81 7.09 7.10
N GLY A 456 -22.13 7.00 8.40
CA GLY A 456 -23.09 7.88 9.07
C GLY A 456 -22.68 9.35 8.97
N THR A 457 -21.41 9.66 9.21
CA THR A 457 -20.86 11.01 9.09
C THR A 457 -21.04 11.55 7.66
N TYR A 458 -20.65 10.79 6.64
CA TYR A 458 -20.82 11.21 5.25
C TYR A 458 -22.30 11.41 4.88
N LEU A 459 -23.19 10.52 5.29
CA LEU A 459 -24.63 10.65 5.02
C LEU A 459 -25.19 11.94 5.63
N ILE A 460 -24.87 12.24 6.89
CA ILE A 460 -25.33 13.48 7.56
C ILE A 460 -24.83 14.72 6.80
N PHE A 461 -23.55 14.76 6.43
CA PHE A 461 -22.99 15.91 5.69
C PHE A 461 -23.56 16.03 4.28
N ILE A 462 -23.78 14.91 3.57
CA ILE A 462 -24.44 14.91 2.23
C ILE A 462 -25.86 15.47 2.34
N VAL A 463 -26.65 15.05 3.33
CA VAL A 463 -28.02 15.56 3.53
C VAL A 463 -28.02 17.07 3.76
N VAL A 464 -27.17 17.58 4.66
CA VAL A 464 -27.08 19.02 4.93
C VAL A 464 -26.62 19.80 3.70
N PHE A 465 -25.67 19.26 2.92
CA PHE A 465 -25.21 19.85 1.67
C PHE A 465 -26.32 19.92 0.61
N LEU A 466 -27.04 18.82 0.41
CA LEU A 466 -28.14 18.76 -0.57
C LEU A 466 -29.30 19.71 -0.20
N LEU A 467 -29.57 19.87 1.09
CA LEU A 467 -30.55 20.81 1.59
C LEU A 467 -30.12 22.28 1.45
N LYS A 468 -28.91 22.56 0.93
CA LYS A 468 -28.33 23.90 0.75
C LYS A 468 -28.40 24.77 2.01
N LYS A 469 -28.22 24.18 3.17
CA LYS A 469 -28.27 24.86 4.46
C LYS A 469 -27.13 25.86 4.63
N PRO A 470 -27.32 26.97 5.38
CA PRO A 470 -26.26 27.93 5.68
C PRO A 470 -25.14 27.31 6.53
N ALA A 471 -23.96 27.92 6.52
CA ALA A 471 -22.77 27.42 7.22
C ALA A 471 -23.01 27.11 8.72
N LYS A 472 -23.85 27.88 9.40
CA LYS A 472 -24.22 27.63 10.80
C LYS A 472 -24.90 26.28 11.04
N SER A 473 -25.58 25.73 10.02
CA SER A 473 -26.28 24.45 10.12
C SER A 473 -25.33 23.25 10.11
N TYR A 474 -24.05 23.44 9.79
CA TYR A 474 -23.04 22.37 9.85
C TYR A 474 -22.49 22.13 11.27
N ILE A 475 -22.78 23.03 12.24
CA ILE A 475 -22.30 22.89 13.63
C ILE A 475 -22.86 21.59 14.23
N ILE A 476 -24.16 21.34 14.08
CA ILE A 476 -24.83 20.15 14.63
C ILE A 476 -24.25 18.85 14.01
N PRO A 477 -24.15 18.70 12.70
CA PRO A 477 -23.45 17.58 12.06
C PRO A 477 -22.03 17.36 12.59
N ILE A 478 -21.25 18.42 12.75
CA ILE A 478 -19.89 18.33 13.28
C ILE A 478 -19.91 17.78 14.73
N CYS A 479 -20.77 18.32 15.58
CA CYS A 479 -20.90 17.85 16.97
C CYS A 479 -21.35 16.38 17.03
N ILE A 480 -22.31 15.98 16.19
CA ILE A 480 -22.78 14.58 16.12
C ILE A 480 -21.65 13.66 15.65
N SER A 481 -20.88 14.07 14.62
CA SER A 481 -19.77 13.27 14.12
C SER A 481 -18.65 13.12 15.16
N ILE A 482 -18.33 14.20 15.89
CA ILE A 482 -17.33 14.15 16.98
C ILE A 482 -17.82 13.27 18.12
N ALA A 483 -19.10 13.41 18.54
CA ALA A 483 -19.67 12.59 19.59
C ALA A 483 -19.71 11.09 19.18
N GLY A 484 -20.10 10.81 17.94
CA GLY A 484 -20.06 9.46 17.38
C GLY A 484 -18.66 8.89 17.35
N PHE A 485 -17.65 9.71 17.02
CA PHE A 485 -16.24 9.34 17.07
C PHE A 485 -15.79 8.97 18.49
N CYS A 486 -16.10 9.80 19.45
CA CYS A 486 -15.78 9.53 20.87
C CYS A 486 -16.44 8.23 21.34
N ILE A 487 -17.72 8.00 20.97
CA ILE A 487 -18.43 6.77 21.30
C ILE A 487 -17.74 5.56 20.66
N MET A 488 -17.38 5.65 19.38
CA MET A 488 -16.68 4.58 18.67
C MET A 488 -15.35 4.22 19.33
N MET A 489 -14.59 5.20 19.83
CA MET A 489 -13.29 4.97 20.48
C MET A 489 -13.44 4.39 21.91
N VAL A 490 -14.53 4.69 22.61
CA VAL A 490 -14.71 4.29 24.03
C VAL A 490 -15.55 3.02 24.15
N LEU A 491 -16.58 2.86 23.33
CA LEU A 491 -17.54 1.75 23.45
C LEU A 491 -16.89 0.36 23.35
N PRO A 492 -15.95 0.09 22.45
CA PRO A 492 -15.28 -1.21 22.39
C PRO A 492 -14.50 -1.54 23.66
N LYS A 493 -13.80 -0.54 24.25
CA LYS A 493 -13.06 -0.73 25.52
C LYS A 493 -13.98 -1.04 26.72
N LEU A 494 -15.27 -0.69 26.62
CA LEU A 494 -16.27 -1.00 27.67
C LEU A 494 -17.02 -2.31 27.43
N THR A 495 -17.05 -2.80 26.19
CA THR A 495 -17.82 -3.99 25.81
C THR A 495 -16.95 -5.23 25.58
N HIS A 496 -15.64 -5.09 25.42
CA HIS A 496 -14.73 -6.23 25.34
C HIS A 496 -14.46 -6.75 26.77
N SER A 497 -15.23 -7.74 27.13
CA SER A 497 -14.93 -8.71 28.19
C SER A 497 -15.17 -10.12 27.66
N ASP A 498 -14.62 -10.43 26.48
CA ASP A 498 -14.48 -11.83 26.11
C ASP A 498 -13.38 -12.40 27.01
N THR A 499 -13.82 -13.05 28.08
CA THR A 499 -12.93 -13.65 29.07
C THR A 499 -12.36 -14.98 28.60
N SER A 500 -12.84 -15.52 27.47
CA SER A 500 -12.38 -16.78 26.89
C SER A 500 -11.15 -16.57 25.98
N MET A 501 -10.31 -17.58 25.93
CA MET A 501 -9.19 -17.64 24.99
C MET A 501 -9.70 -17.59 23.55
N GLN A 502 -9.16 -16.68 22.77
CA GLN A 502 -9.38 -16.62 21.32
C GLN A 502 -8.04 -16.71 20.61
N THR A 503 -7.88 -17.68 19.73
CA THR A 503 -6.68 -17.87 18.92
C THR A 503 -7.00 -17.56 17.48
N THR A 504 -6.23 -16.68 16.85
CA THR A 504 -6.41 -16.32 15.44
C THR A 504 -5.13 -16.59 14.66
N VAL A 505 -5.22 -17.47 13.66
CA VAL A 505 -4.16 -17.69 12.67
C VAL A 505 -4.37 -16.69 11.53
N LEU A 506 -3.44 -15.79 11.34
CA LEU A 506 -3.53 -14.74 10.34
C LEU A 506 -3.14 -15.27 8.96
N ASP A 507 -3.84 -14.81 7.93
CA ASP A 507 -3.42 -14.98 6.54
C ASP A 507 -2.30 -13.96 6.24
N VAL A 508 -1.07 -14.42 6.38
CA VAL A 508 0.16 -13.68 6.08
C VAL A 508 0.79 -14.14 4.76
N GLY A 509 0.04 -14.90 3.95
CA GLY A 509 0.58 -15.61 2.80
C GLY A 509 1.38 -16.85 3.24
N GLN A 510 2.51 -17.12 2.59
CA GLN A 510 3.38 -18.25 2.97
C GLN A 510 4.22 -17.85 4.19
N GLY A 511 3.81 -18.28 5.37
CA GLY A 511 4.44 -17.99 6.65
C GLY A 511 3.49 -18.24 7.83
N GLN A 512 3.85 -17.79 9.02
CA GLN A 512 3.07 -18.01 10.24
C GLN A 512 2.97 -16.75 11.09
N CYS A 513 1.75 -16.43 11.52
CA CYS A 513 1.48 -15.46 12.57
C CYS A 513 0.20 -15.86 13.29
N ILE A 514 0.32 -16.12 14.60
CA ILE A 514 -0.79 -16.57 15.44
C ILE A 514 -0.94 -15.58 16.59
N ILE A 515 -2.14 -15.07 16.79
CA ILE A 515 -2.48 -14.17 17.88
C ILE A 515 -3.38 -14.90 18.85
N VAL A 516 -2.97 -14.94 20.11
CA VAL A 516 -3.74 -15.51 21.22
C VAL A 516 -4.14 -14.37 22.15
N THR A 517 -5.43 -14.24 22.42
CA THR A 517 -5.95 -13.27 23.38
C THR A 517 -6.77 -13.98 24.44
N SER A 518 -6.60 -13.61 25.72
CA SER A 518 -7.40 -14.11 26.84
C SER A 518 -7.52 -12.99 27.87
N ASN A 519 -8.74 -12.63 28.24
CA ASN A 519 -9.04 -11.40 28.99
C ASN A 519 -8.45 -10.17 28.25
N ASP A 520 -7.63 -9.38 28.93
CA ASP A 520 -6.96 -8.20 28.36
C ASP A 520 -5.50 -8.48 27.94
N MET A 521 -5.07 -9.75 27.95
CA MET A 521 -3.70 -10.15 27.59
C MET A 521 -3.62 -10.64 26.16
N THR A 522 -2.50 -10.35 25.51
CA THR A 522 -2.24 -10.66 24.11
C THR A 522 -0.87 -11.29 23.92
N ALA A 523 -0.84 -12.51 23.35
CA ALA A 523 0.38 -13.15 22.88
C ALA A 523 0.40 -13.21 21.34
N VAL A 524 1.59 -13.09 20.77
CA VAL A 524 1.85 -13.34 19.34
C VAL A 524 2.85 -14.48 19.24
N ILE A 525 2.47 -15.56 18.57
CA ILE A 525 3.36 -16.71 18.29
C ILE A 525 3.77 -16.61 16.83
N ASP A 526 5.04 -16.37 16.58
CA ASP A 526 5.64 -16.06 15.29
C ASP A 526 5.00 -14.83 14.61
N CYS A 527 5.69 -14.23 13.68
CA CYS A 527 5.16 -13.21 12.77
C CYS A 527 6.09 -13.09 11.57
N GLY A 528 5.83 -13.87 10.53
CA GLY A 528 6.66 -13.84 9.34
C GLY A 528 5.92 -14.28 8.07
N SER A 529 6.50 -13.95 6.91
CA SER A 529 5.99 -14.31 5.58
C SER A 529 7.12 -14.36 4.55
N SER A 530 7.09 -15.35 3.67
CA SER A 530 7.98 -15.44 2.50
C SER A 530 7.31 -15.02 1.18
N SER A 531 6.02 -14.64 1.23
CA SER A 531 5.23 -14.25 0.04
C SER A 531 5.42 -12.80 -0.42
N GLY A 532 6.33 -12.03 0.21
CA GLY A 532 6.50 -10.60 -0.02
C GLY A 532 5.39 -9.74 0.60
N GLU A 533 4.50 -10.33 1.37
CA GLU A 533 3.54 -9.62 2.21
C GLU A 533 4.18 -9.32 3.56
N TYR A 534 3.91 -8.13 4.09
CA TYR A 534 4.50 -7.70 5.36
C TYR A 534 3.67 -8.26 6.53
N ALA A 535 4.02 -9.46 7.03
CA ALA A 535 3.33 -10.12 8.14
C ALA A 535 3.13 -9.20 9.36
N GLY A 536 4.12 -8.38 9.69
CA GLY A 536 4.04 -7.41 10.78
C GLY A 536 2.98 -6.34 10.57
N GLU A 537 2.74 -5.87 9.33
CA GLU A 537 1.66 -4.93 9.03
C GLU A 537 0.29 -5.59 9.18
N ILE A 538 0.14 -6.83 8.67
CA ILE A 538 -1.11 -7.60 8.78
C ILE A 538 -1.46 -7.84 10.24
N ALA A 539 -0.47 -8.25 11.04
CA ALA A 539 -0.65 -8.46 12.47
C ALA A 539 -1.00 -7.16 13.20
N ALA A 540 -0.32 -6.05 12.88
CA ALA A 540 -0.61 -4.75 13.47
C ALA A 540 -2.02 -4.25 13.10
N ASP A 541 -2.42 -4.37 11.84
CA ASP A 541 -3.77 -4.00 11.40
C ASP A 541 -4.84 -4.84 12.11
N TYR A 542 -4.59 -6.14 12.30
CA TYR A 542 -5.50 -7.01 13.05
C TYR A 542 -5.60 -6.58 14.51
N LEU A 543 -4.47 -6.41 15.22
CA LEU A 543 -4.43 -6.00 16.62
C LEU A 543 -5.11 -4.64 16.82
N HIS A 544 -4.77 -3.64 16.02
CA HIS A 544 -5.42 -2.32 16.08
C HIS A 544 -6.90 -2.38 15.74
N SER A 545 -7.34 -3.30 14.85
CA SER A 545 -8.78 -3.49 14.57
C SER A 545 -9.56 -3.96 15.78
N ARG A 546 -8.89 -4.68 16.69
CA ARG A 546 -9.41 -5.16 17.96
C ARG A 546 -9.22 -4.15 19.10
N ASN A 547 -8.62 -2.95 18.83
CA ASN A 547 -8.21 -1.93 19.80
C ASN A 547 -7.18 -2.45 20.83
N ILE A 548 -6.32 -3.36 20.40
CA ILE A 548 -5.17 -3.82 21.17
C ILE A 548 -4.03 -2.86 20.88
N ASP A 549 -3.53 -2.20 21.91
CA ASP A 549 -2.50 -1.15 21.81
C ASP A 549 -1.13 -1.62 22.39
N SER A 550 -1.06 -2.81 23.00
CA SER A 550 0.15 -3.43 23.56
C SER A 550 0.14 -4.95 23.37
N ILE A 551 1.28 -5.57 23.39
CA ILE A 551 1.50 -7.01 23.31
C ILE A 551 2.22 -7.44 24.58
N ASP A 552 1.63 -8.35 25.36
CA ASP A 552 2.24 -8.83 26.61
C ASP A 552 3.42 -9.75 26.31
N VAL A 553 3.30 -10.63 25.30
CA VAL A 553 4.37 -11.56 24.96
C VAL A 553 4.44 -11.86 23.46
N ILE A 554 5.65 -11.86 22.91
CA ILE A 554 5.95 -12.43 21.60
C ILE A 554 6.75 -13.71 21.84
N ILE A 555 6.30 -14.81 21.21
CA ILE A 555 6.95 -16.13 21.30
C ILE A 555 7.41 -16.52 19.92
N LEU A 556 8.70 -16.81 19.77
CA LEU A 556 9.27 -17.33 18.52
C LEU A 556 9.43 -18.85 18.62
N THR A 557 8.91 -19.56 17.61
CA THR A 557 9.15 -21.02 17.52
C THR A 557 10.57 -21.30 17.03
N HIS A 558 11.03 -20.56 16.02
CA HIS A 558 12.40 -20.61 15.47
C HIS A 558 12.68 -19.34 14.63
N TYR A 559 13.82 -19.25 13.95
CA TYR A 559 14.30 -18.01 13.34
C TYR A 559 14.22 -17.95 11.80
N HIS A 560 13.49 -18.81 11.13
CA HIS A 560 13.28 -18.67 9.68
C HIS A 560 12.50 -17.38 9.34
N ALA A 561 12.80 -16.80 8.18
CA ALA A 561 12.25 -15.53 7.74
C ALA A 561 10.70 -15.51 7.70
N ASP A 562 10.09 -16.62 7.30
CA ASP A 562 8.64 -16.79 7.23
C ASP A 562 7.96 -17.00 8.60
N HIS A 563 8.75 -16.96 9.69
CA HIS A 563 8.28 -16.95 11.08
C HIS A 563 8.63 -15.66 11.83
N VAL A 564 9.66 -14.91 11.39
CA VAL A 564 10.20 -13.81 12.22
C VAL A 564 10.34 -12.46 11.54
N ASN A 565 10.29 -12.36 10.20
CA ASN A 565 10.61 -11.11 9.50
C ASN A 565 9.64 -9.94 9.76
N GLY A 566 8.45 -10.20 10.33
CA GLY A 566 7.50 -9.20 10.77
C GLY A 566 7.64 -8.77 12.24
N VAL A 567 8.45 -9.49 13.04
CA VAL A 567 8.55 -9.26 14.49
C VAL A 567 9.16 -7.90 14.82
N GLU A 568 10.19 -7.49 14.09
CA GLU A 568 10.77 -6.16 14.24
C GLU A 568 9.74 -5.05 14.06
N TYR A 569 8.78 -5.24 13.15
CA TYR A 569 7.67 -4.30 12.95
C TYR A 569 6.76 -4.20 14.18
N LEU A 570 6.44 -5.34 14.81
CA LEU A 570 5.62 -5.35 16.01
C LEU A 570 6.28 -4.59 17.17
N PHE A 571 7.58 -4.76 17.41
CA PHE A 571 8.32 -3.96 18.40
C PHE A 571 8.30 -2.47 18.10
N LYS A 572 8.13 -2.07 16.85
CA LYS A 572 8.06 -0.66 16.44
C LYS A 572 6.67 -0.08 16.64
N ALA A 573 5.64 -0.88 16.33
CA ALA A 573 4.24 -0.47 16.36
C ALA A 573 3.59 -0.55 17.75
N PHE A 574 4.06 -1.48 18.59
CA PHE A 574 3.48 -1.76 19.90
C PHE A 574 4.52 -1.65 21.03
N ASP A 575 4.03 -1.43 22.24
CA ASP A 575 4.79 -1.71 23.44
C ASP A 575 4.68 -3.22 23.69
N VAL A 576 5.84 -3.90 23.78
CA VAL A 576 5.95 -5.35 23.97
C VAL A 576 6.66 -5.59 25.28
N ASP A 577 6.05 -6.32 26.20
CA ASP A 577 6.63 -6.53 27.52
C ASP A 577 7.72 -7.60 27.50
N VAL A 578 7.45 -8.76 26.87
CA VAL A 578 8.34 -9.92 26.89
C VAL A 578 8.54 -10.48 25.48
N LEU A 579 9.80 -10.79 25.14
CA LEU A 579 10.19 -11.62 24.00
C LEU A 579 10.66 -12.99 24.51
N ILE A 580 10.05 -14.06 24.02
CA ILE A 580 10.48 -15.44 24.31
C ILE A 580 10.98 -16.06 23.01
N ALA A 581 12.19 -16.58 23.03
CA ALA A 581 12.86 -17.07 21.83
C ALA A 581 13.73 -18.32 22.13
N PRO A 582 13.92 -19.23 21.16
CA PRO A 582 14.87 -20.30 21.31
C PRO A 582 16.31 -19.76 21.50
N PRO A 583 17.19 -20.49 22.23
CA PRO A 583 18.60 -20.12 22.38
C PRO A 583 19.31 -20.07 21.02
N GLN A 584 20.09 -19.02 20.81
CA GLN A 584 20.92 -18.86 19.60
C GLN A 584 22.32 -19.44 19.79
N GLU A 585 22.84 -20.12 18.78
CA GLU A 585 24.27 -20.50 18.69
C GLU A 585 24.95 -19.85 17.46
N ASP A 586 24.22 -19.61 16.37
CA ASP A 586 24.73 -18.93 15.17
C ASP A 586 23.79 -17.75 14.83
N TYR A 587 24.33 -16.54 14.84
CA TYR A 587 23.58 -15.31 14.54
C TYR A 587 23.18 -15.25 13.08
N THR A 588 21.87 -15.13 12.83
CA THR A 588 21.33 -14.77 11.52
C THR A 588 21.08 -13.25 11.46
N SER A 589 20.90 -12.69 10.26
CA SER A 589 20.64 -11.26 10.11
C SER A 589 19.30 -10.79 10.72
N TYR A 590 18.36 -11.72 10.97
CA TYR A 590 17.08 -11.43 11.61
C TYR A 590 17.18 -11.39 13.13
N ASP A 591 17.97 -12.26 13.72
CA ASP A 591 18.14 -12.39 15.16
C ASP A 591 18.67 -11.10 15.76
N ASP A 592 19.76 -10.55 15.20
CA ASP A 592 20.35 -9.29 15.65
C ASP A 592 19.34 -8.12 15.57
N LYS A 593 18.50 -8.10 14.55
CA LYS A 593 17.49 -7.05 14.37
C LYS A 593 16.39 -7.14 15.43
N ILE A 594 15.88 -8.35 15.68
CA ILE A 594 14.80 -8.60 16.64
C ILE A 594 15.27 -8.31 18.06
N ILE A 595 16.43 -8.85 18.45
CA ILE A 595 17.03 -8.63 19.77
C ILE A 595 17.31 -7.14 19.98
N SER A 596 17.93 -6.47 19.01
CA SER A 596 18.17 -5.03 19.08
C SER A 596 16.87 -4.22 19.13
N ALA A 597 15.76 -4.69 18.54
CA ALA A 597 14.47 -4.03 18.61
C ALA A 597 13.85 -4.20 20.00
N ALA A 598 13.93 -5.38 20.60
CA ALA A 598 13.49 -5.67 21.96
C ALA A 598 14.28 -4.84 22.99
N GLU A 599 15.61 -4.83 22.88
CA GLU A 599 16.48 -4.02 23.77
C GLU A 599 16.17 -2.53 23.68
N ARG A 600 15.94 -1.99 22.48
CA ARG A 600 15.56 -0.56 22.30
C ARG A 600 14.23 -0.21 22.94
N ARG A 601 13.34 -1.19 23.12
CA ARG A 601 12.02 -1.02 23.77
C ARG A 601 12.05 -1.37 25.25
N GLU A 602 13.22 -1.76 25.78
CA GLU A 602 13.39 -2.21 27.18
C GLU A 602 12.51 -3.44 27.50
N SER A 603 12.19 -4.27 26.47
CA SER A 603 11.43 -5.50 26.64
C SER A 603 12.30 -6.56 27.32
N GLU A 604 11.69 -7.39 28.17
CA GLU A 604 12.38 -8.54 28.76
C GLU A 604 12.61 -9.62 27.71
N ILE A 605 13.80 -10.20 27.66
CA ILE A 605 14.14 -11.28 26.71
C ILE A 605 14.37 -12.55 27.50
N LEU A 606 13.55 -13.57 27.24
CA LEU A 606 13.62 -14.88 27.86
C LEU A 606 14.00 -15.93 26.80
N TYR A 607 15.08 -16.69 27.07
CA TYR A 607 15.45 -17.80 26.21
C TYR A 607 14.85 -19.12 26.68
N ILE A 608 14.36 -19.95 25.76
CA ILE A 608 13.71 -21.24 26.02
C ILE A 608 14.77 -22.29 26.30
N GLU A 609 15.34 -22.31 27.50
CA GLU A 609 16.35 -23.29 27.94
C GLU A 609 15.74 -24.53 28.62
N SER A 610 14.50 -24.46 29.02
CA SER A 610 13.71 -25.52 29.65
C SER A 610 12.22 -25.28 29.43
N ASP A 611 11.40 -26.29 29.62
CA ASP A 611 9.94 -26.15 29.57
C ASP A 611 9.44 -25.24 30.70
N PHE A 612 8.49 -24.37 30.38
CA PHE A 612 7.84 -23.50 31.35
C PHE A 612 6.45 -23.07 30.88
N GLU A 613 5.66 -22.53 31.80
CA GLU A 613 4.29 -22.08 31.54
C GLU A 613 4.14 -20.59 31.82
N ILE A 614 3.26 -19.94 31.06
CA ILE A 614 2.88 -18.55 31.24
C ILE A 614 1.37 -18.48 31.41
N GLU A 615 0.93 -17.84 32.49
CA GLU A 615 -0.49 -17.54 32.69
C GLU A 615 -0.88 -16.31 31.88
N MET A 616 -1.87 -16.47 31.01
CA MET A 616 -2.48 -15.42 30.19
C MET A 616 -3.97 -15.30 30.50
N GLY A 617 -4.31 -14.50 31.49
CA GLY A 617 -5.70 -14.36 31.90
C GLY A 617 -6.31 -15.68 32.36
N ASN A 618 -7.20 -16.27 31.56
CA ASN A 618 -7.80 -17.60 31.86
C ASN A 618 -7.09 -18.72 31.08
N ALA A 619 -6.19 -18.37 30.16
CA ALA A 619 -5.43 -19.34 29.37
C ALA A 619 -4.05 -19.56 29.99
N VAL A 620 -3.46 -20.71 29.67
CA VAL A 620 -2.08 -21.07 29.99
C VAL A 620 -1.36 -21.40 28.70
N LEU A 621 -0.20 -20.79 28.49
CA LEU A 621 0.70 -21.13 27.39
C LEU A 621 1.85 -21.98 27.94
N SER A 622 1.84 -23.29 27.62
CA SER A 622 2.94 -24.19 27.95
C SER A 622 3.95 -24.19 26.80
N ILE A 623 5.18 -23.78 27.09
CA ILE A 623 6.25 -23.63 26.10
C ILE A 623 7.24 -24.77 26.31
N TYR A 624 7.45 -25.55 25.24
CA TYR A 624 8.35 -26.70 25.24
C TYR A 624 9.64 -26.35 24.52
N GLN A 625 10.75 -26.63 25.18
CA GLN A 625 12.09 -26.35 24.67
C GLN A 625 12.42 -27.09 23.37
N PRO A 626 13.26 -26.53 22.51
CA PRO A 626 13.82 -27.26 21.38
C PRO A 626 14.57 -28.51 21.86
N LEU A 627 14.20 -29.70 21.38
CA LEU A 627 14.76 -30.97 21.83
C LEU A 627 15.95 -31.43 20.98
N PHE A 628 16.25 -30.74 19.87
CA PHE A 628 17.33 -31.08 18.97
C PHE A 628 18.40 -29.96 18.92
N PRO A 629 19.71 -30.27 18.97
CA PRO A 629 20.73 -29.24 19.11
C PRO A 629 21.16 -28.59 17.79
N THR A 630 20.80 -29.15 16.63
CA THR A 630 21.30 -28.70 15.31
C THR A 630 20.18 -28.67 14.28
N GLY A 631 20.23 -27.72 13.33
CA GLY A 631 19.26 -27.49 12.29
C GLY A 631 18.20 -26.45 12.70
N GLU A 632 17.74 -25.63 11.77
CA GLU A 632 16.84 -24.52 12.10
C GLU A 632 15.42 -25.02 12.39
N ASN A 633 14.86 -25.93 11.57
CA ASN A 633 13.54 -26.54 11.80
C ASN A 633 13.56 -27.53 12.97
N GLU A 634 14.68 -28.16 13.23
CA GLU A 634 14.86 -29.09 14.34
C GLU A 634 14.92 -28.40 15.69
N ARG A 635 15.26 -27.13 15.71
CA ARG A 635 15.30 -26.27 16.90
C ARG A 635 14.00 -25.53 17.18
N CYS A 636 12.89 -25.95 16.59
CA CYS A 636 11.61 -25.37 16.89
C CYS A 636 11.18 -25.64 18.32
N ALA A 637 10.76 -24.61 19.01
CA ALA A 637 9.96 -24.72 20.23
C ALA A 637 8.51 -25.05 19.87
N ALA A 638 7.80 -25.77 20.74
CA ALA A 638 6.36 -25.95 20.63
C ALA A 638 5.63 -25.13 21.68
N VAL A 639 4.41 -24.71 21.35
CA VAL A 639 3.53 -23.96 22.25
C VAL A 639 2.18 -24.63 22.33
N LEU A 640 1.75 -25.01 23.53
CA LEU A 640 0.41 -25.51 23.81
C LEU A 640 -0.39 -24.39 24.49
N CYS A 641 -1.46 -23.96 23.83
CA CYS A 641 -2.37 -22.96 24.36
C CYS A 641 -3.59 -23.67 24.96
N THR A 642 -3.81 -23.57 26.26
CA THR A 642 -4.85 -24.27 27.00
C THR A 642 -5.79 -23.31 27.69
N GLU A 643 -7.09 -23.47 27.52
CA GLU A 643 -8.11 -22.91 28.40
C GLU A 643 -9.15 -23.97 28.75
N ASN A 644 -9.29 -24.29 30.02
CA ASN A 644 -10.12 -25.39 30.53
C ASN A 644 -9.74 -26.76 29.90
N ASN A 645 -10.55 -27.26 28.95
CA ASN A 645 -10.30 -28.50 28.18
C ASN A 645 -10.22 -28.23 26.70
N TYR A 646 -9.82 -27.05 26.30
CA TYR A 646 -9.63 -26.67 24.90
C TYR A 646 -8.15 -26.38 24.66
N ASP A 647 -7.54 -27.25 23.89
CA ASP A 647 -6.10 -27.32 23.70
C ASP A 647 -5.74 -27.09 22.23
N ILE A 648 -4.84 -26.10 21.97
CA ILE A 648 -4.32 -25.78 20.66
C ILE A 648 -2.82 -25.98 20.66
N LEU A 649 -2.29 -26.88 19.84
CA LEU A 649 -0.86 -27.11 19.72
C LEU A 649 -0.27 -26.44 18.49
N VAL A 650 0.80 -25.68 18.71
CA VAL A 650 1.63 -25.05 17.68
C VAL A 650 3.01 -25.71 17.70
N THR A 651 3.44 -26.32 16.59
CA THR A 651 4.72 -27.02 16.50
C THR A 651 5.77 -26.30 15.66
N GLY A 652 5.43 -25.09 15.13
CA GLY A 652 6.29 -24.41 14.16
C GLY A 652 6.61 -25.32 12.97
N ASP A 653 7.85 -25.33 12.52
CA ASP A 653 8.29 -26.13 11.37
C ASP A 653 8.93 -27.48 11.76
N MET A 654 8.58 -28.02 12.94
CA MET A 654 9.11 -29.30 13.42
C MET A 654 8.98 -30.41 12.39
N PRO A 655 10.07 -31.10 12.05
CA PRO A 655 9.98 -32.34 11.28
C PRO A 655 9.46 -33.50 12.14
N ALA A 656 8.94 -34.54 11.49
CA ALA A 656 8.26 -35.67 12.12
C ALA A 656 9.04 -36.33 13.26
N TYR A 657 10.37 -36.44 13.15
CA TYR A 657 11.17 -37.03 14.22
C TYR A 657 11.31 -36.12 15.46
N CYS A 658 11.23 -34.79 15.30
CA CYS A 658 11.17 -33.87 16.44
C CYS A 658 9.80 -33.93 17.11
N GLU A 659 8.71 -34.08 16.34
CA GLU A 659 7.39 -34.32 16.88
C GLU A 659 7.33 -35.60 17.74
N LEU A 660 8.02 -36.66 17.32
CA LEU A 660 8.13 -37.90 18.11
C LEU A 660 8.88 -37.68 19.42
N LEU A 661 9.96 -36.92 19.39
CA LEU A 661 10.72 -36.57 20.61
C LEU A 661 9.85 -35.71 21.55
N LEU A 662 9.07 -34.78 21.01
CA LEU A 662 8.14 -33.98 21.82
C LEU A 662 7.11 -34.86 22.55
N LEU A 663 6.54 -35.87 21.87
CA LEU A 663 5.62 -36.82 22.48
C LEU A 663 6.26 -37.71 23.52
N GLU A 664 7.55 -38.01 23.41
CA GLU A 664 8.31 -38.78 24.42
C GLU A 664 8.70 -37.88 25.61
N HIS A 665 8.99 -36.61 25.36
CA HIS A 665 9.44 -35.66 26.35
C HIS A 665 8.31 -35.08 27.19
N ALA A 666 7.22 -34.67 26.55
CA ALA A 666 6.10 -33.97 27.16
C ALA A 666 4.86 -34.88 27.28
N ASN A 667 4.17 -34.79 28.40
CA ASN A 667 2.87 -35.48 28.60
C ASN A 667 1.75 -34.60 28.06
N LEU A 668 1.63 -34.52 26.71
CA LEU A 668 0.61 -33.71 26.05
C LEU A 668 -0.79 -34.31 26.20
N PRO A 669 -1.85 -33.50 26.41
CA PRO A 669 -3.26 -33.97 26.41
C PRO A 669 -3.72 -34.37 25.01
N ASP A 670 -4.94 -34.98 24.91
CA ASP A 670 -5.68 -34.98 23.64
C ASP A 670 -5.96 -33.50 23.29
N ILE A 671 -5.81 -33.08 22.02
CA ILE A 671 -5.94 -31.68 21.61
C ILE A 671 -7.14 -31.49 20.68
N GLU A 672 -7.82 -30.36 20.74
CA GLU A 672 -8.89 -30.01 19.79
C GLU A 672 -8.33 -29.50 18.47
N VAL A 673 -7.27 -28.71 18.53
CA VAL A 673 -6.71 -28.06 17.33
C VAL A 673 -5.20 -28.27 17.22
N LEU A 674 -4.77 -28.67 16.03
CA LEU A 674 -3.36 -28.67 15.61
C LEU A 674 -3.13 -27.55 14.61
N ILE A 675 -2.21 -26.65 14.88
CA ILE A 675 -1.63 -25.81 13.84
C ILE A 675 -0.60 -26.66 13.09
N ALA A 676 -0.90 -26.96 11.82
CA ALA A 676 -0.15 -27.92 11.05
C ALA A 676 1.32 -27.50 10.87
N GLY A 677 2.24 -28.35 11.26
CA GLY A 677 3.67 -28.07 11.19
C GLY A 677 4.16 -27.81 9.77
N HIS A 678 5.08 -26.88 9.62
CA HIS A 678 5.78 -26.54 8.39
C HIS A 678 4.82 -26.28 7.21
N HIS A 679 3.79 -25.49 7.46
CA HIS A 679 2.77 -25.07 6.47
C HIS A 679 2.10 -26.25 5.74
N GLY A 680 1.99 -27.40 6.40
CA GLY A 680 1.44 -28.62 5.80
C GLY A 680 2.43 -29.41 4.94
N SER A 681 3.72 -29.35 5.22
CA SER A 681 4.77 -30.17 4.60
C SER A 681 4.49 -31.66 4.79
N SER A 682 4.88 -32.50 3.83
CA SER A 682 4.82 -33.97 3.96
C SER A 682 5.70 -34.51 5.10
N GLY A 683 6.74 -33.77 5.46
CA GLY A 683 7.72 -34.09 6.52
C GLY A 683 7.27 -33.80 7.94
N SER A 684 6.09 -33.19 8.13
CA SER A 684 5.57 -32.80 9.45
C SER A 684 4.16 -33.37 9.68
N SER A 685 3.56 -33.13 10.86
CA SER A 685 2.25 -33.65 11.27
C SER A 685 2.17 -35.17 11.12
N CYS A 686 3.09 -35.88 11.75
CA CYS A 686 3.28 -37.34 11.56
C CYS A 686 2.10 -38.16 12.11
N LYS A 687 1.92 -39.37 11.56
CA LYS A 687 0.83 -40.29 11.96
C LYS A 687 0.79 -40.56 13.46
N THR A 688 1.95 -40.70 14.10
CA THR A 688 2.03 -40.94 15.56
C THR A 688 1.52 -39.74 16.34
N LEU A 689 1.88 -38.51 15.94
CA LEU A 689 1.36 -37.30 16.58
C LEU A 689 -0.17 -37.27 16.50
N LEU A 690 -0.75 -37.49 15.30
CA LEU A 690 -2.19 -37.45 15.06
C LEU A 690 -2.95 -38.55 15.83
N THR A 691 -2.38 -39.76 15.94
CA THR A 691 -3.01 -40.86 16.68
C THR A 691 -2.92 -40.73 18.18
N THR A 692 -1.88 -40.04 18.69
CA THR A 692 -1.66 -39.83 20.11
C THR A 692 -2.52 -38.66 20.62
N LEU A 693 -2.48 -37.51 19.92
CA LEU A 693 -3.13 -36.29 20.37
C LEU A 693 -4.56 -36.12 19.84
N LYS A 694 -4.94 -36.85 18.79
CA LYS A 694 -6.31 -36.92 18.21
C LYS A 694 -6.95 -35.57 17.91
N PRO A 695 -6.31 -34.64 17.21
CA PRO A 695 -6.91 -33.36 16.92
C PRO A 695 -8.22 -33.52 16.12
N GLU A 696 -9.23 -32.74 16.46
CA GLU A 696 -10.49 -32.67 15.70
C GLU A 696 -10.32 -31.78 14.45
N THR A 697 -9.46 -30.76 14.57
CA THR A 697 -9.23 -29.74 13.56
C THR A 697 -7.74 -29.52 13.34
N ALA A 698 -7.37 -29.35 12.07
CA ALA A 698 -6.04 -28.86 11.67
C ALA A 698 -6.17 -27.52 10.95
N VAL A 699 -5.40 -26.53 11.37
CA VAL A 699 -5.30 -25.22 10.70
C VAL A 699 -3.95 -25.14 10.00
N ILE A 700 -3.95 -24.84 8.71
CA ILE A 700 -2.75 -24.70 7.90
C ILE A 700 -2.56 -23.22 7.55
N SER A 701 -1.51 -22.60 8.09
CA SER A 701 -1.06 -21.28 7.70
C SER A 701 -0.23 -21.40 6.42
N VAL A 702 -0.78 -20.98 5.28
CA VAL A 702 -0.17 -21.19 3.96
C VAL A 702 -0.63 -20.13 2.97
N GLY A 703 0.21 -19.81 2.00
CA GLY A 703 -0.11 -18.93 0.88
C GLY A 703 0.39 -19.48 -0.46
N ALA A 704 0.41 -18.63 -1.47
CA ALA A 704 0.96 -18.99 -2.77
C ALA A 704 2.47 -19.30 -2.63
N ASN A 705 2.88 -20.52 -2.93
CA ASN A 705 4.23 -20.98 -2.76
C ASN A 705 4.71 -21.87 -3.91
N SER A 706 6.03 -22.04 -4.03
CA SER A 706 6.69 -22.94 -4.99
C SER A 706 7.11 -24.29 -4.36
N TYR A 707 6.89 -24.46 -3.06
CA TYR A 707 7.30 -25.65 -2.29
C TYR A 707 6.32 -26.81 -2.41
N GLY A 708 5.10 -26.55 -2.91
CA GLY A 708 4.01 -27.54 -3.01
C GLY A 708 3.30 -27.77 -1.66
N HIS A 709 3.28 -26.76 -0.79
CA HIS A 709 2.54 -26.81 0.47
C HIS A 709 1.11 -26.23 0.32
N PRO A 710 0.10 -26.79 1.05
CA PRO A 710 0.20 -28.06 1.78
C PRO A 710 0.34 -29.24 0.82
N SER A 711 1.13 -30.24 1.20
CA SER A 711 1.32 -31.43 0.37
C SER A 711 0.07 -32.32 0.34
N ASP A 712 -0.16 -32.99 -0.78
CA ASP A 712 -1.27 -33.96 -0.92
C ASP A 712 -1.18 -35.06 0.15
N ASP A 713 0.03 -35.54 0.45
CA ASP A 713 0.27 -36.55 1.48
C ASP A 713 -0.19 -36.11 2.88
N THR A 714 -0.03 -34.83 3.20
CA THR A 714 -0.49 -34.27 4.48
C THR A 714 -2.01 -34.13 4.52
N LEU A 715 -2.61 -33.66 3.43
CA LEU A 715 -4.07 -33.56 3.31
C LEU A 715 -4.76 -34.93 3.35
N GLU A 716 -4.19 -35.93 2.66
CA GLU A 716 -4.67 -37.30 2.71
C GLU A 716 -4.56 -37.89 4.13
N ARG A 717 -3.43 -37.62 4.83
CA ARG A 717 -3.21 -38.04 6.20
C ARG A 717 -4.25 -37.47 7.15
N PHE A 718 -4.56 -36.16 7.09
CA PHE A 718 -5.63 -35.57 7.90
C PHE A 718 -6.98 -36.18 7.58
N SER A 719 -7.29 -36.44 6.30
CA SER A 719 -8.52 -37.07 5.87
C SER A 719 -8.64 -38.53 6.37
N GLU A 720 -7.54 -39.32 6.38
CA GLU A 720 -7.50 -40.68 6.92
C GLU A 720 -7.91 -40.74 8.39
N TYR A 721 -7.52 -39.69 9.18
CA TYR A 721 -7.85 -39.63 10.61
C TYR A 721 -9.12 -38.84 10.92
N GLY A 722 -9.86 -38.38 9.90
CA GLY A 722 -11.14 -37.67 10.04
C GLY A 722 -10.98 -36.26 10.59
N ILE A 723 -9.80 -35.65 10.44
CA ILE A 723 -9.47 -34.31 10.93
C ILE A 723 -10.00 -33.28 9.94
N SER A 724 -10.73 -32.27 10.43
CA SER A 724 -11.22 -31.15 9.63
C SER A 724 -10.09 -30.17 9.31
N VAL A 725 -9.89 -29.83 8.03
CA VAL A 725 -8.79 -28.96 7.61
C VAL A 725 -9.30 -27.58 7.22
N PHE A 726 -8.72 -26.54 7.81
CA PHE A 726 -8.91 -25.14 7.44
C PHE A 726 -7.58 -24.54 6.96
N ARG A 727 -7.63 -23.75 5.86
CA ARG A 727 -6.42 -23.17 5.22
C ARG A 727 -6.59 -21.68 5.08
N THR A 728 -5.55 -20.91 5.45
CA THR A 728 -5.57 -19.45 5.37
C THR A 728 -5.67 -18.92 3.93
N ASP A 729 -5.05 -19.60 2.96
CA ASP A 729 -5.10 -19.23 1.53
C ASP A 729 -6.51 -19.39 0.89
N LEU A 730 -7.41 -20.12 1.52
CA LEU A 730 -8.77 -20.35 1.03
C LEU A 730 -9.82 -19.48 1.71
N ILE A 731 -9.64 -19.19 2.99
CA ILE A 731 -10.68 -18.53 3.81
C ILE A 731 -10.21 -17.26 4.53
N GLY A 732 -8.95 -16.87 4.36
CA GLY A 732 -8.35 -15.73 5.06
C GLY A 732 -8.01 -16.04 6.52
N HIS A 733 -8.07 -15.03 7.40
CA HIS A 733 -7.81 -15.23 8.83
C HIS A 733 -8.77 -16.23 9.45
N ILE A 734 -8.23 -17.16 10.26
CA ILE A 734 -8.99 -18.22 10.93
C ILE A 734 -9.00 -17.95 12.43
N THR A 735 -10.19 -17.73 12.98
CA THR A 735 -10.36 -17.50 14.43
C THR A 735 -11.00 -18.72 15.08
N LEU A 736 -10.39 -19.17 16.15
CA LEU A 736 -10.78 -20.29 17.00
C LEU A 736 -11.22 -19.74 18.36
N ASN A 737 -12.35 -20.21 18.89
CA ASN A 737 -12.94 -19.72 20.15
C ASN A 737 -13.26 -20.90 21.06
#